data_83ef7d3a101e6189c5a2e0f6fc291941
#
_entry.id   83ef7d3a101e6189c5a2e0f6fc291941
#
_cell.length_a   1.000
_cell.length_b   1.000
_cell.length_c   1.000
_cell.angle_alpha   90.00
_cell.angle_beta   90.00
_cell.angle_gamma   90.00
#
_symmetry.space_group_name_H-M   'P 1'
#
loop_
_entity.id
_entity.type
_entity.pdbx_description
1 polymer ?
#
loop_
_entity_poly.entity_id
_entity_poly.type
_entity_poly.pdbx_seq_one_letter_code
_entity_poly.pdbx_strand_id
1 'polypeptide(L)'
;MFLKFFTAENNPDNRFIVSYLLLIKEVKQMQISFLDQASLWGQVFEIAVKRGVLQKLIHEKLLINNHPIVQHWQNFKNAAIKNHLIKSLKLTKDENSQAWVESMVRHLLVLGYGLGWTTMRECLKQTPVSKLKLEAIWCPLVFPGEVQKPDIEPEKTAQEFKQAFNLTGNPDLGLVEKGKPARADFLLWLSPDENSTTKKRDHFIFCFEFSYNVPSKLADFSHENAHREEVSRYARYIDSRGVFSRVCAEVEGEEFSISEKIKNHLLPFSGSDKPLYKLCQASSYTERLIHLLKTKGKLEGACIARAIAITSNGCESIAANFNDQPDTRIELMKSLGEAYRKFSKPEDNIPDYLNKEILAVFKRLVQSLPGDFSKQAKQLIPEPNLETNISYRFEENIEEFYNSNQEVSRENIILAVEETEALHKFFNGNPQDHFIKELPQTERIQLRKVHESAVIASLKSAQTGKINVIALEGNPGIGKTTAVVKFLEKQSEGFMFLYISPRVVINRDVTDKLARKNGNYSGIATLTTNANLINLAPKWYKEKYNSKRFIDSAVVFDGVENLNLPDGKTIFISPAQEHEIDAKIVSATKAKNALNERDYKIESIHRPGVLKTLATSARKLLEVNPKINQLVITAATQGYRSLDNKTTINALEELFKSKADSKPGIRERSDFSQRIPTIIVMVDEVTGDGAGALFVHKLEEWLHKQFIEYFQGKSPFKVILIMADASLSNEVILNNYLSHNKAPDKVLLSKSRGNEPFRMTGTNVKVGLRKYPTVHIMTNSYPASQLTIEYSMQLAKVTPGLAKDGRKQTIRQAIRGTLDAENLNNAYKEIANGLKEGAEQLIFFAQDKAFLRQLRSRLIEGKDALCKSEDVAILDHSILPHERLELVKENTRDKKRVFLMTSSGARGVSFPKTDWIIATIPRFNIESALMEVAQLIYRGRGMYTDSETGLQVSGDNKNRRLVMLINDCIIKDDIEDNTEDKKRDFTRRWLRQSSDLLTLLMMLRSTIHTRIKGDA
;
A
#
# COMPACT_ATOMS: atom_id res chain seq x y z
N MET A 1 3.86 0.84 17.32
CA MET A 1 3.44 2.00 18.14
C MET A 1 2.27 1.64 19.06
N PHE A 2 1.20 1.01 18.57
CA PHE A 2 0.07 0.55 19.38
C PHE A 2 0.49 -0.46 20.47
N LEU A 3 1.30 -1.45 20.12
CA LEU A 3 1.87 -2.43 21.06
C LEU A 3 2.81 -1.79 22.11
N LYS A 4 3.49 -0.67 21.79
CA LYS A 4 4.31 0.04 22.78
C LYS A 4 3.50 0.82 23.81
N PHE A 5 2.28 1.26 23.46
CA PHE A 5 1.37 1.88 24.45
C PHE A 5 0.89 0.86 25.49
N PHE A 6 0.85 -0.44 25.11
CA PHE A 6 0.45 -1.54 25.96
C PHE A 6 1.64 -2.31 26.61
N THR A 7 2.88 -2.08 26.17
CA THR A 7 4.08 -2.75 26.71
C THR A 7 4.93 -1.87 27.62
N ALA A 8 4.50 -0.66 27.97
CA ALA A 8 5.15 0.11 29.03
C ALA A 8 4.98 -0.61 30.36
N GLU A 9 6.08 -1.05 30.96
CA GLU A 9 6.14 -1.93 32.13
C GLU A 9 5.39 -1.45 33.39
N ASN A 10 4.92 -0.22 33.43
CA ASN A 10 4.22 0.40 34.55
C ASN A 10 2.72 0.69 34.30
N ASN A 11 2.12 0.16 33.23
CA ASN A 11 0.70 0.35 32.99
C ASN A 11 -0.09 -0.83 33.58
N PRO A 12 -1.00 -0.61 34.57
CA PRO A 12 -1.80 -1.68 35.17
C PRO A 12 -2.60 -2.50 34.15
N ASP A 13 -2.90 -1.92 32.98
CA ASP A 13 -3.62 -2.60 31.89
C ASP A 13 -2.82 -3.77 31.23
N ASN A 14 -1.50 -3.79 31.33
CA ASN A 14 -0.68 -4.89 30.80
C ASN A 14 -0.90 -6.22 31.53
N ARG A 15 -1.13 -6.19 32.84
CA ARG A 15 -1.46 -7.40 33.61
C ARG A 15 -2.79 -8.01 33.19
N PHE A 16 -3.72 -7.17 32.67
CA PHE A 16 -5.02 -7.62 32.22
C PHE A 16 -4.98 -8.39 30.90
N ILE A 17 -4.11 -8.00 29.97
CA ILE A 17 -3.96 -8.69 28.68
C ILE A 17 -3.44 -10.12 28.87
N VAL A 18 -2.46 -10.32 29.77
CA VAL A 18 -1.89 -11.65 30.05
C VAL A 18 -2.91 -12.54 30.78
N SER A 19 -3.64 -12.01 31.76
CA SER A 19 -4.71 -12.73 32.48
C SER A 19 -5.88 -13.09 31.56
N TYR A 20 -6.18 -12.24 30.60
CA TYR A 20 -7.19 -12.43 29.57
C TYR A 20 -6.88 -13.62 28.63
N LEU A 21 -5.64 -13.77 28.23
CA LEU A 21 -5.19 -14.84 27.34
C LEU A 21 -5.16 -16.23 28.03
N LEU A 22 -5.00 -16.26 29.35
CA LEU A 22 -5.08 -17.49 30.15
C LEU A 22 -6.54 -17.96 30.34
N LEU A 23 -7.47 -17.03 30.52
CA LEU A 23 -8.90 -17.34 30.71
C LEU A 23 -9.58 -17.87 29.44
N ILE A 24 -9.14 -17.44 28.25
CA ILE A 24 -9.69 -17.93 26.97
C ILE A 24 -9.47 -19.46 26.77
N LYS A 25 -8.46 -20.02 27.39
CA LYS A 25 -8.19 -21.46 27.30
C LYS A 25 -9.28 -22.35 27.93
N GLU A 26 -10.01 -21.81 28.92
CA GLU A 26 -11.04 -22.55 29.67
C GLU A 26 -12.44 -22.40 29.10
N VAL A 27 -12.69 -21.39 28.22
CA VAL A 27 -14.04 -21.02 27.72
C VAL A 27 -14.53 -21.87 26.53
N LYS A 28 -13.88 -22.95 26.17
CA LYS A 28 -14.23 -23.79 25.00
C LYS A 28 -15.62 -24.48 25.03
N GLN A 29 -16.41 -24.32 26.11
CA GLN A 29 -17.65 -25.11 26.29
C GLN A 29 -18.95 -24.30 26.31
N MET A 30 -18.96 -22.99 26.09
CA MET A 30 -20.20 -22.21 26.20
C MET A 30 -20.88 -21.97 24.86
N GLN A 31 -22.07 -22.54 24.70
CA GLN A 31 -23.01 -22.28 23.61
C GLN A 31 -23.87 -21.04 23.90
N ILE A 32 -23.32 -19.84 23.80
CA ILE A 32 -24.11 -18.61 23.77
C ILE A 32 -24.20 -18.19 22.28
N SER A 33 -25.42 -18.05 21.78
CA SER A 33 -25.66 -17.54 20.42
C SER A 33 -25.24 -16.08 20.35
N PHE A 34 -24.04 -15.84 19.84
CA PHE A 34 -23.47 -14.48 19.69
C PHE A 34 -24.19 -13.64 18.65
N LEU A 35 -24.76 -14.29 17.65
CA LEU A 35 -25.37 -13.63 16.48
C LEU A 35 -26.62 -12.84 16.85
N ASP A 36 -27.38 -13.30 17.86
CA ASP A 36 -28.63 -12.67 18.27
C ASP A 36 -28.42 -11.39 19.11
N GLN A 37 -27.16 -11.06 19.43
CA GLN A 37 -26.85 -10.00 20.38
C GLN A 37 -25.74 -9.04 19.91
N ALA A 38 -25.49 -9.00 18.59
CA ALA A 38 -24.46 -8.17 17.99
C ALA A 38 -24.58 -6.66 18.33
N SER A 39 -25.82 -6.19 18.54
CA SER A 39 -26.10 -4.80 18.92
C SER A 39 -25.55 -4.44 20.31
N LEU A 40 -25.62 -5.37 21.26
CA LEU A 40 -25.12 -5.15 22.63
C LEU A 40 -23.60 -4.98 22.66
N TRP A 41 -22.91 -5.82 21.93
CA TRP A 41 -21.44 -5.74 21.78
C TRP A 41 -21.03 -4.48 21.00
N GLY A 42 -21.81 -4.09 20.00
CA GLY A 42 -21.64 -2.84 19.28
C GLY A 42 -21.70 -1.63 20.19
N GLN A 43 -22.65 -1.58 21.14
CA GLN A 43 -22.79 -0.51 22.14
C GLN A 43 -21.56 -0.45 23.10
N VAL A 44 -21.03 -1.59 23.54
CA VAL A 44 -19.79 -1.63 24.36
C VAL A 44 -18.62 -1.05 23.57
N PHE A 45 -18.47 -1.46 22.33
CA PHE A 45 -17.41 -0.94 21.44
C PHE A 45 -17.55 0.57 21.22
N GLU A 46 -18.76 1.06 20.96
CA GLU A 46 -19.06 2.48 20.77
C GLU A 46 -18.68 3.31 21.98
N ILE A 47 -19.05 2.88 23.20
CA ILE A 47 -18.66 3.55 24.45
C ILE A 47 -17.13 3.64 24.54
N ALA A 48 -16.44 2.57 24.19
CA ALA A 48 -14.98 2.52 24.26
C ALA A 48 -14.32 3.49 23.26
N VAL A 49 -14.82 3.54 22.01
CA VAL A 49 -14.32 4.47 20.98
C VAL A 49 -14.55 5.91 21.42
N LYS A 50 -15.76 6.24 21.91
CA LYS A 50 -16.08 7.57 22.44
C LYS A 50 -15.13 7.98 23.57
N ARG A 51 -14.83 7.06 24.51
CA ARG A 51 -13.84 7.31 25.58
C ARG A 51 -12.45 7.63 25.01
N GLY A 52 -11.99 6.88 24.01
CA GLY A 52 -10.70 7.13 23.36
C GLY A 52 -10.64 8.51 22.70
N VAL A 53 -11.70 8.90 21.99
CA VAL A 53 -11.84 10.23 21.38
C VAL A 53 -11.81 11.34 22.41
N LEU A 54 -12.66 11.24 23.45
CA LEU A 54 -12.74 12.26 24.53
C LEU A 54 -11.41 12.40 25.26
N GLN A 55 -10.76 11.29 25.60
CA GLN A 55 -9.47 11.33 26.29
C GLN A 55 -8.38 11.97 25.44
N LYS A 56 -8.41 11.77 24.09
CA LYS A 56 -7.47 12.45 23.19
C LYS A 56 -7.73 13.96 23.15
N LEU A 57 -8.99 14.40 23.15
CA LEU A 57 -9.33 15.82 23.23
C LEU A 57 -8.86 16.46 24.55
N ILE A 58 -8.98 15.74 25.67
CA ILE A 58 -8.46 16.18 26.98
C ILE A 58 -6.93 16.31 26.93
N HIS A 59 -6.25 15.32 26.37
CA HIS A 59 -4.78 15.35 26.24
C HIS A 59 -4.30 16.56 25.42
N GLU A 60 -5.02 16.92 24.36
CA GLU A 60 -4.72 18.11 23.53
C GLU A 60 -5.24 19.43 24.14
N LYS A 61 -5.80 19.40 25.33
CA LYS A 61 -6.36 20.54 26.04
C LYS A 61 -7.54 21.25 25.33
N LEU A 62 -8.14 20.60 24.36
CA LEU A 62 -9.37 21.06 23.70
C LEU A 62 -10.60 20.81 24.56
N LEU A 63 -10.57 19.82 25.42
CA LEU A 63 -11.64 19.49 26.36
C LEU A 63 -11.10 19.49 27.79
N ILE A 64 -11.78 20.15 28.70
CA ILE A 64 -11.41 20.24 30.13
C ILE A 64 -12.06 19.10 30.91
N ASN A 65 -11.41 18.65 31.98
CA ASN A 65 -11.92 17.57 32.84
C ASN A 65 -13.26 17.89 33.51
N ASN A 66 -13.56 19.16 33.75
CA ASN A 66 -14.80 19.61 34.37
C ASN A 66 -15.96 19.76 33.36
N HIS A 67 -15.76 19.49 32.09
CA HIS A 67 -16.84 19.56 31.10
C HIS A 67 -17.95 18.55 31.41
N PRO A 68 -19.25 18.92 31.32
CA PRO A 68 -20.37 18.06 31.71
C PRO A 68 -20.34 16.69 31.02
N ILE A 69 -19.91 16.63 29.78
CA ILE A 69 -19.81 15.37 29.02
C ILE A 69 -18.74 14.45 29.61
N VAL A 70 -17.63 14.99 30.10
CA VAL A 70 -16.55 14.20 30.73
C VAL A 70 -17.03 13.65 32.07
N GLN A 71 -17.75 14.47 32.86
CA GLN A 71 -18.36 14.02 34.10
C GLN A 71 -19.42 12.94 33.85
N HIS A 72 -20.22 13.09 32.83
CA HIS A 72 -21.24 12.12 32.46
C HIS A 72 -20.63 10.76 32.06
N TRP A 73 -19.59 10.71 31.22
CA TRP A 73 -18.99 9.43 30.83
C TRP A 73 -18.21 8.75 31.95
N GLN A 74 -17.75 9.47 32.96
CA GLN A 74 -17.11 8.87 34.15
C GLN A 74 -18.06 7.94 34.90
N ASN A 75 -19.39 8.17 34.80
CA ASN A 75 -20.41 7.31 35.38
C ASN A 75 -20.52 5.95 34.68
N PHE A 76 -20.02 5.82 33.44
CA PHE A 76 -19.96 4.58 32.68
C PHE A 76 -18.77 3.69 33.11
N LYS A 77 -18.74 3.32 34.39
CA LYS A 77 -17.71 2.42 34.93
C LYS A 77 -17.81 1.05 34.24
N ASN A 78 -16.66 0.37 34.08
CA ASN A 78 -16.62 -0.96 33.47
C ASN A 78 -17.52 -1.97 34.18
N ALA A 79 -17.61 -1.89 35.51
CA ALA A 79 -18.53 -2.70 36.30
C ALA A 79 -20.01 -2.44 35.99
N ALA A 80 -20.39 -1.17 35.77
CA ALA A 80 -21.75 -0.83 35.37
C ALA A 80 -22.08 -1.36 33.99
N ILE A 81 -21.18 -1.20 33.01
CA ILE A 81 -21.32 -1.75 31.64
C ILE A 81 -21.51 -3.26 31.70
N LYS A 82 -20.66 -3.97 32.44
CA LYS A 82 -20.75 -5.41 32.64
C LYS A 82 -22.09 -5.82 33.25
N ASN A 83 -22.57 -5.13 34.31
CA ASN A 83 -23.82 -5.44 34.97
C ASN A 83 -25.04 -5.23 34.06
N HIS A 84 -25.04 -4.15 33.29
CA HIS A 84 -26.09 -3.89 32.28
C HIS A 84 -26.10 -4.96 31.21
N LEU A 85 -24.94 -5.39 30.74
CA LEU A 85 -24.81 -6.42 29.74
C LEU A 85 -25.30 -7.79 30.24
N ILE A 86 -24.89 -8.21 31.44
CA ILE A 86 -25.35 -9.44 32.09
C ILE A 86 -26.89 -9.43 32.21
N LYS A 87 -27.48 -8.31 32.62
CA LYS A 87 -28.94 -8.15 32.71
C LYS A 87 -29.62 -8.26 31.36
N SER A 88 -29.10 -7.59 30.34
CA SER A 88 -29.65 -7.59 28.99
C SER A 88 -29.56 -8.95 28.32
N LEU A 89 -28.47 -9.69 28.58
CA LEU A 89 -28.25 -11.05 28.08
C LEU A 89 -29.04 -12.11 28.85
N LYS A 90 -29.76 -11.74 29.95
CA LYS A 90 -30.49 -12.66 30.83
C LYS A 90 -29.63 -13.83 31.32
N LEU A 91 -28.33 -13.61 31.54
CA LEU A 91 -27.41 -14.64 31.97
C LEU A 91 -27.74 -15.09 33.39
N THR A 92 -27.70 -16.40 33.61
CA THR A 92 -27.76 -17.01 34.95
C THR A 92 -26.53 -16.62 35.77
N LYS A 93 -26.59 -16.78 37.08
CA LYS A 93 -25.48 -16.46 38.02
C LYS A 93 -24.28 -17.42 37.90
N ASP A 94 -24.13 -18.10 36.77
CA ASP A 94 -23.00 -18.95 36.48
C ASP A 94 -21.70 -18.14 36.39
N GLU A 95 -20.71 -18.50 37.20
CA GLU A 95 -19.44 -17.77 37.28
C GLU A 95 -18.67 -17.79 35.94
N ASN A 96 -18.75 -18.87 35.20
CA ASN A 96 -18.09 -19.00 33.91
C ASN A 96 -18.66 -18.06 32.85
N SER A 97 -20.02 -17.93 32.80
CA SER A 97 -20.70 -16.99 31.91
C SER A 97 -20.39 -15.53 32.25
N GLN A 98 -20.28 -15.21 33.52
CA GLN A 98 -19.92 -13.87 33.97
C GLN A 98 -18.46 -13.54 33.66
N ALA A 99 -17.55 -14.46 33.89
CA ALA A 99 -16.13 -14.30 33.58
C ALA A 99 -15.92 -14.09 32.07
N TRP A 100 -16.65 -14.83 31.26
CA TRP A 100 -16.61 -14.66 29.79
C TRP A 100 -17.13 -13.27 29.34
N VAL A 101 -18.27 -12.82 29.85
CA VAL A 101 -18.79 -11.46 29.55
C VAL A 101 -17.78 -10.40 29.97
N GLU A 102 -17.16 -10.55 31.13
CA GLU A 102 -16.14 -9.64 31.64
C GLU A 102 -14.93 -9.57 30.71
N SER A 103 -14.50 -10.73 30.22
CA SER A 103 -13.40 -10.86 29.28
C SER A 103 -13.71 -10.15 27.96
N MET A 104 -14.91 -10.36 27.39
CA MET A 104 -15.34 -9.69 26.16
C MET A 104 -15.50 -8.18 26.33
N VAL A 105 -16.06 -7.74 27.44
CA VAL A 105 -16.17 -6.30 27.75
C VAL A 105 -14.79 -5.66 27.82
N ARG A 106 -13.84 -6.27 28.50
CA ARG A 106 -12.46 -5.78 28.55
C ARG A 106 -11.83 -5.69 27.18
N HIS A 107 -11.98 -6.73 26.37
CA HIS A 107 -11.48 -6.75 24.99
C HIS A 107 -12.03 -5.59 24.16
N LEU A 108 -13.34 -5.44 24.12
CA LEU A 108 -13.99 -4.37 23.34
C LEU A 108 -13.65 -2.98 23.86
N LEU A 109 -13.50 -2.83 25.19
CA LEU A 109 -13.11 -1.55 25.78
C LEU A 109 -11.68 -1.16 25.41
N VAL A 110 -10.74 -2.11 25.42
CA VAL A 110 -9.35 -1.86 25.03
C VAL A 110 -9.26 -1.56 23.54
N LEU A 111 -9.89 -2.39 22.69
CA LEU A 111 -9.90 -2.20 21.25
C LEU A 111 -10.52 -0.88 20.84
N GLY A 112 -11.74 -0.61 21.31
CA GLY A 112 -12.48 0.61 20.96
C GLY A 112 -11.76 1.87 21.43
N TYR A 113 -11.25 1.86 22.68
CA TYR A 113 -10.49 3.00 23.22
C TYR A 113 -9.27 3.32 22.35
N GLY A 114 -8.48 2.30 22.01
CA GLY A 114 -7.32 2.46 21.17
C GLY A 114 -7.65 3.00 19.77
N LEU A 115 -8.73 2.51 19.16
CA LEU A 115 -9.20 3.00 17.87
C LEU A 115 -9.66 4.47 17.94
N GLY A 116 -10.47 4.82 18.95
CA GLY A 116 -10.93 6.20 19.16
C GLY A 116 -9.79 7.17 19.37
N TRP A 117 -8.84 6.82 20.23
CA TRP A 117 -7.64 7.63 20.49
C TRP A 117 -6.81 7.84 19.21
N THR A 118 -6.55 6.76 18.45
CA THR A 118 -5.71 6.83 17.25
C THR A 118 -6.39 7.61 16.15
N THR A 119 -7.68 7.39 15.91
CA THR A 119 -8.43 8.13 14.90
C THR A 119 -8.47 9.62 15.20
N MET A 120 -8.78 9.99 16.44
CA MET A 120 -8.79 11.40 16.84
C MET A 120 -7.40 12.03 16.76
N ARG A 121 -6.35 11.31 17.14
CA ARG A 121 -4.96 11.77 16.98
C ARG A 121 -4.66 12.09 15.51
N GLU A 122 -5.02 11.20 14.57
CA GLU A 122 -4.77 11.42 13.14
C GLU A 122 -5.59 12.60 12.60
N CYS A 123 -6.83 12.77 13.06
CA CYS A 123 -7.64 13.94 12.71
C CYS A 123 -7.00 15.25 13.19
N LEU A 124 -6.50 15.26 14.42
CA LEU A 124 -5.91 16.46 15.02
C LEU A 124 -4.53 16.83 14.49
N LYS A 125 -3.78 15.88 13.94
CA LYS A 125 -2.51 16.17 13.27
C LYS A 125 -2.64 17.17 12.11
N GLN A 126 -3.81 17.22 11.49
CA GLN A 126 -4.10 18.07 10.33
C GLN A 126 -4.88 19.33 10.71
N THR A 127 -5.12 19.49 11.99
CA THR A 127 -5.94 20.56 12.54
C THR A 127 -4.99 21.48 13.32
N PRO A 128 -5.00 22.80 13.12
CA PRO A 128 -4.14 23.73 13.84
C PRO A 128 -4.63 23.92 15.28
N VAL A 129 -4.54 22.85 16.10
CA VAL A 129 -5.13 22.71 17.45
C VAL A 129 -4.81 23.90 18.36
N SER A 130 -3.59 24.43 18.30
CA SER A 130 -3.15 25.56 19.14
C SER A 130 -3.86 26.89 18.84
N LYS A 131 -4.66 26.95 17.76
CA LYS A 131 -5.38 28.13 17.30
C LYS A 131 -6.90 27.95 17.37
N LEU A 132 -7.36 26.88 17.95
CA LEU A 132 -8.76 26.48 17.98
C LEU A 132 -9.26 26.31 19.41
N LYS A 133 -10.53 26.62 19.61
CA LYS A 133 -11.28 26.33 20.82
C LYS A 133 -12.42 25.35 20.54
N LEU A 134 -12.82 24.60 21.55
CA LEU A 134 -14.00 23.76 21.51
C LEU A 134 -15.24 24.64 21.52
N GLU A 135 -16.04 24.60 20.49
CA GLU A 135 -17.30 25.34 20.40
C GLU A 135 -18.48 24.48 20.83
N ALA A 136 -18.56 23.26 20.32
CA ALA A 136 -19.62 22.33 20.66
C ALA A 136 -19.16 20.87 20.58
N ILE A 137 -19.75 20.05 21.42
CA ILE A 137 -19.57 18.60 21.39
C ILE A 137 -20.90 17.88 21.67
N TRP A 138 -21.24 16.92 20.83
CA TRP A 138 -22.37 16.03 21.00
C TRP A 138 -21.87 14.58 21.06
N CYS A 139 -22.12 13.93 22.20
CA CYS A 139 -21.64 12.58 22.44
C CYS A 139 -22.64 11.83 23.36
N PRO A 140 -23.78 11.39 22.81
CA PRO A 140 -24.75 10.63 23.58
C PRO A 140 -24.16 9.29 24.02
N LEU A 141 -24.38 8.91 25.26
CA LEU A 141 -23.93 7.66 25.85
C LEU A 141 -25.12 6.84 26.29
N VAL A 142 -25.18 5.58 25.85
CA VAL A 142 -26.27 4.65 26.17
C VAL A 142 -25.66 3.35 26.69
N PHE A 143 -26.15 2.80 27.77
CA PHE A 143 -25.71 1.50 28.28
C PHE A 143 -26.13 0.35 27.37
N PRO A 144 -25.35 -0.73 27.32
CA PRO A 144 -25.70 -1.91 26.53
C PRO A 144 -27.06 -2.50 26.92
N GLY A 145 -27.96 -2.59 25.95
CA GLY A 145 -29.34 -3.07 26.12
C GLY A 145 -30.37 -1.96 26.39
N GLU A 146 -29.94 -0.71 26.49
CA GLU A 146 -30.86 0.41 26.52
C GLU A 146 -31.20 0.91 25.12
N VAL A 147 -32.43 1.39 24.93
CA VAL A 147 -32.86 2.01 23.68
C VAL A 147 -32.31 3.44 23.59
N GLN A 148 -31.92 3.87 22.41
CA GLN A 148 -31.40 5.22 22.22
C GLN A 148 -32.44 6.28 22.54
N LYS A 149 -32.00 7.37 23.22
CA LYS A 149 -32.87 8.48 23.63
C LYS A 149 -33.71 9.11 22.50
N PRO A 150 -33.21 9.28 21.25
CA PRO A 150 -34.02 9.81 20.14
C PRO A 150 -35.29 9.03 19.87
N ASP A 151 -35.33 7.75 20.18
CA ASP A 151 -36.47 6.87 19.93
C ASP A 151 -37.47 6.83 21.10
N ILE A 152 -37.03 7.22 22.30
CA ILE A 152 -37.84 7.21 23.52
C ILE A 152 -38.26 8.62 23.91
N GLU A 153 -37.37 9.60 23.89
CA GLU A 153 -37.53 10.97 24.36
C GLU A 153 -37.08 11.97 23.26
N PRO A 154 -37.78 12.04 22.11
CA PRO A 154 -37.34 12.84 20.97
C PRO A 154 -37.23 14.33 21.29
N GLU A 155 -38.20 14.89 22.03
CA GLU A 155 -38.22 16.31 22.39
C GLU A 155 -37.04 16.66 23.31
N LYS A 156 -36.77 15.83 24.31
CA LYS A 156 -35.63 16.01 25.22
C LYS A 156 -34.30 15.90 24.49
N THR A 157 -34.17 14.95 23.61
CA THR A 157 -32.95 14.79 22.79
C THR A 157 -32.72 15.98 21.89
N ALA A 158 -33.77 16.49 21.23
CA ALA A 158 -33.71 17.71 20.43
C ALA A 158 -33.29 18.92 21.27
N GLN A 159 -33.78 19.02 22.47
CA GLN A 159 -33.46 20.10 23.41
C GLN A 159 -32.00 20.01 23.90
N GLU A 160 -31.55 18.83 24.32
CA GLU A 160 -30.16 18.57 24.74
C GLU A 160 -29.18 18.87 23.59
N PHE A 161 -29.53 18.50 22.36
CA PHE A 161 -28.73 18.81 21.17
C PHE A 161 -28.63 20.31 20.93
N LYS A 162 -29.75 21.03 21.00
CA LYS A 162 -29.76 22.50 20.87
C LYS A 162 -28.91 23.17 21.91
N GLN A 163 -28.98 22.72 23.17
CA GLN A 163 -28.13 23.23 24.26
C GLN A 163 -26.65 22.99 23.97
N ALA A 164 -26.28 21.79 23.50
CA ALA A 164 -24.88 21.46 23.15
C ALA A 164 -24.29 22.35 22.05
N PHE A 165 -25.12 22.82 21.11
CA PHE A 165 -24.70 23.70 20.03
C PHE A 165 -25.10 25.19 20.22
N ASN A 166 -25.52 25.58 21.44
CA ASN A 166 -25.97 26.95 21.77
C ASN A 166 -27.03 27.50 20.78
N LEU A 167 -27.97 26.63 20.36
CA LEU A 167 -29.07 27.00 19.47
C LEU A 167 -30.28 27.43 20.29
N THR A 168 -30.85 28.58 19.94
CA THR A 168 -32.04 29.14 20.61
C THR A 168 -33.37 28.60 20.06
N GLY A 169 -34.46 28.70 20.83
CA GLY A 169 -35.83 28.37 20.42
C GLY A 169 -36.33 27.05 21.00
N ASN A 170 -37.62 26.74 20.75
CA ASN A 170 -38.30 25.52 21.24
C ASN A 170 -37.66 24.22 20.66
N PRO A 171 -37.88 23.06 21.28
CA PRO A 171 -37.46 21.79 20.76
C PRO A 171 -37.94 21.63 19.30
N ASP A 172 -37.00 21.25 18.43
CA ASP A 172 -37.30 21.01 17.02
C ASP A 172 -37.18 19.51 16.73
N LEU A 173 -38.30 18.84 16.61
CA LEU A 173 -38.35 17.40 16.33
C LEU A 173 -37.72 17.02 14.99
N GLY A 174 -37.62 17.96 14.04
CA GLY A 174 -36.88 17.76 12.80
C GLY A 174 -35.42 17.44 13.02
N LEU A 175 -34.81 17.79 14.18
CA LEU A 175 -33.40 17.47 14.48
C LEU A 175 -33.14 16.00 14.82
N VAL A 176 -34.17 15.26 15.23
CA VAL A 176 -34.09 13.85 15.62
C VAL A 176 -34.67 12.91 14.56
N GLU A 177 -35.10 13.42 13.42
CA GLU A 177 -35.50 12.60 12.28
C GLU A 177 -34.30 11.83 11.69
N LYS A 178 -34.58 10.82 10.88
CA LYS A 178 -33.56 10.05 10.19
C LYS A 178 -32.64 10.94 9.33
N GLY A 179 -31.35 10.80 9.51
CA GLY A 179 -30.33 11.58 8.76
C GLY A 179 -30.07 12.97 9.31
N LYS A 180 -30.65 13.33 10.47
CA LYS A 180 -30.47 14.61 11.14
C LYS A 180 -29.43 14.53 12.27
N PRO A 181 -28.75 15.64 12.59
CA PRO A 181 -27.51 15.62 13.38
C PRO A 181 -27.69 15.18 14.85
N ALA A 182 -28.86 15.32 15.45
CA ALA A 182 -29.07 14.87 16.83
C ALA A 182 -29.03 13.32 16.99
N ARG A 183 -29.07 12.58 15.90
CA ARG A 183 -28.89 11.11 15.88
C ARG A 183 -27.47 10.65 15.71
N ALA A 184 -26.50 11.57 15.55
CA ALA A 184 -25.10 11.20 15.38
C ALA A 184 -24.53 10.54 16.63
N ASP A 185 -23.68 9.54 16.44
CA ASP A 185 -22.95 8.89 17.53
C ASP A 185 -21.97 9.85 18.22
N PHE A 186 -21.34 10.75 17.43
CA PHE A 186 -20.43 11.76 17.95
C PHE A 186 -20.27 12.93 16.96
N LEU A 187 -20.40 14.17 17.47
CA LEU A 187 -20.11 15.38 16.70
C LEU A 187 -19.18 16.29 17.52
N LEU A 188 -18.24 16.91 16.84
CA LEU A 188 -17.30 17.87 17.39
C LEU A 188 -17.22 19.09 16.49
N TRP A 189 -17.33 20.26 17.05
CA TRP A 189 -17.12 21.53 16.37
C TRP A 189 -16.04 22.34 17.08
N LEU A 190 -14.97 22.64 16.34
CA LEU A 190 -13.88 23.51 16.76
C LEU A 190 -13.99 24.82 15.99
N SER A 191 -13.90 25.94 16.66
CA SER A 191 -13.88 27.28 16.09
C SER A 191 -12.51 27.94 16.27
N PRO A 192 -12.16 28.94 15.45
CA PRO A 192 -10.96 29.74 15.67
C PRO A 192 -10.98 30.43 17.03
N ASP A 193 -9.85 30.43 17.75
CA ASP A 193 -9.70 31.21 18.97
C ASP A 193 -9.62 32.68 18.60
N GLU A 194 -10.42 33.53 19.28
CA GLU A 194 -10.51 34.98 19.07
C GLU A 194 -9.17 35.70 19.30
N ASN A 195 -8.31 35.12 20.13
CA ASN A 195 -6.97 35.65 20.39
C ASN A 195 -5.93 35.31 19.30
N SER A 196 -6.32 34.59 18.25
CA SER A 196 -5.42 34.22 17.15
C SER A 196 -5.27 35.34 16.14
N THR A 197 -4.04 35.79 15.92
CA THR A 197 -3.68 36.88 14.99
C THR A 197 -3.73 36.49 13.50
N THR A 198 -4.17 35.27 13.17
CA THR A 198 -4.20 34.79 11.78
C THR A 198 -5.47 35.22 11.05
N LYS A 199 -5.32 35.71 9.81
CA LYS A 199 -6.39 36.16 8.92
C LYS A 199 -7.35 35.07 8.43
N LYS A 200 -7.01 33.77 8.50
CA LYS A 200 -7.88 32.65 8.12
C LYS A 200 -8.60 32.11 9.35
N ARG A 201 -9.93 32.23 9.35
CA ARG A 201 -10.82 31.74 10.39
C ARG A 201 -11.54 30.47 9.90
N ASP A 202 -10.85 29.34 9.85
CA ASP A 202 -11.43 28.06 9.43
C ASP A 202 -12.03 27.32 10.64
N HIS A 203 -13.30 26.91 10.52
CA HIS A 203 -13.95 26.02 11.45
C HIS A 203 -13.66 24.56 11.09
N PHE A 204 -13.67 23.67 12.09
CA PHE A 204 -13.50 22.24 11.89
C PHE A 204 -14.68 21.49 12.50
N ILE A 205 -15.33 20.65 11.71
CA ILE A 205 -16.43 19.81 12.14
C ILE A 205 -16.06 18.34 11.88
N PHE A 206 -16.17 17.52 12.93
CA PHE A 206 -15.94 16.08 12.86
C PHE A 206 -17.22 15.35 13.26
N CYS A 207 -17.62 14.39 12.43
CA CYS A 207 -18.71 13.47 12.72
C CYS A 207 -18.18 12.05 12.71
N PHE A 208 -18.39 11.30 13.78
CA PHE A 208 -18.00 9.90 13.89
C PHE A 208 -19.24 9.03 14.03
N GLU A 209 -19.27 7.95 13.27
CA GLU A 209 -20.23 6.86 13.35
C GLU A 209 -19.52 5.54 13.60
N PHE A 210 -20.08 4.71 14.47
CA PHE A 210 -19.44 3.49 14.93
C PHE A 210 -20.30 2.26 14.65
N SER A 211 -19.63 1.13 14.35
CA SER A 211 -20.28 -0.17 14.29
C SER A 211 -19.28 -1.28 14.52
N TYR A 212 -19.62 -2.21 15.37
CA TYR A 212 -18.82 -3.41 15.58
C TYR A 212 -19.59 -4.64 15.12
N ASN A 213 -19.01 -5.37 14.16
CA ASN A 213 -19.53 -6.66 13.77
C ASN A 213 -18.82 -7.72 14.59
N VAL A 214 -19.56 -8.44 15.39
CA VAL A 214 -19.01 -9.57 16.14
C VAL A 214 -18.56 -10.63 15.13
N PRO A 215 -17.33 -11.14 15.23
CA PRO A 215 -16.89 -12.24 14.38
C PRO A 215 -17.82 -13.44 14.53
N SER A 216 -18.12 -14.10 13.43
CA SER A 216 -19.03 -15.25 13.39
C SER A 216 -18.52 -16.46 14.16
N LYS A 217 -17.30 -16.43 14.69
CA LYS A 217 -16.70 -17.49 15.49
C LYS A 217 -15.86 -16.93 16.64
N LEU A 218 -16.27 -17.21 17.85
CA LEU A 218 -15.44 -17.02 19.06
C LEU A 218 -14.08 -17.74 18.99
N ALA A 219 -13.98 -18.83 18.25
CA ALA A 219 -12.72 -19.55 18.04
C ALA A 219 -11.64 -18.68 17.40
N ASP A 220 -12.02 -17.66 16.62
CA ASP A 220 -11.05 -16.75 15.99
C ASP A 220 -10.38 -15.79 17.01
N PHE A 221 -10.99 -15.58 18.19
CA PHE A 221 -10.41 -14.82 19.30
C PHE A 221 -9.60 -15.67 20.29
N SER A 222 -9.65 -17.00 20.19
CA SER A 222 -8.96 -17.89 21.11
C SER A 222 -7.44 -17.94 20.91
N HIS A 223 -6.93 -17.35 19.82
CA HIS A 223 -5.50 -17.28 19.55
C HIS A 223 -4.95 -15.87 19.79
N GLU A 224 -3.97 -15.74 20.66
CA GLU A 224 -3.25 -14.51 20.96
C GLU A 224 -2.79 -13.76 19.69
N ASN A 225 -2.37 -14.51 18.68
CA ASN A 225 -1.92 -13.96 17.41
C ASN A 225 -3.05 -13.34 16.60
N ALA A 226 -4.24 -13.93 16.55
CA ALA A 226 -5.38 -13.40 15.81
C ALA A 226 -5.82 -12.04 16.33
N HIS A 227 -5.82 -11.86 17.65
CA HIS A 227 -6.14 -10.59 18.29
C HIS A 227 -5.09 -9.50 17.96
N ARG A 228 -3.80 -9.82 18.07
CA ARG A 228 -2.72 -8.90 17.70
C ARG A 228 -2.75 -8.51 16.22
N GLU A 229 -3.05 -9.46 15.36
CA GLU A 229 -3.19 -9.22 13.92
C GLU A 229 -4.39 -8.32 13.62
N GLU A 230 -5.52 -8.50 14.29
CA GLU A 230 -6.71 -7.68 14.11
C GLU A 230 -6.44 -6.23 14.55
N VAL A 231 -5.90 -6.02 15.75
CA VAL A 231 -5.53 -4.69 16.25
C VAL A 231 -4.50 -4.02 15.32
N SER A 232 -3.49 -4.76 14.86
CA SER A 232 -2.49 -4.26 13.92
C SER A 232 -3.10 -3.92 12.56
N ARG A 233 -4.06 -4.71 12.07
CA ARG A 233 -4.81 -4.45 10.84
C ARG A 233 -5.61 -3.15 10.95
N TYR A 234 -6.33 -2.96 12.05
CA TYR A 234 -7.11 -1.73 12.29
C TYR A 234 -6.21 -0.50 12.39
N ALA A 235 -5.12 -0.58 13.14
CA ALA A 235 -4.18 0.51 13.26
C ALA A 235 -3.61 0.93 11.89
N ARG A 236 -3.21 -0.04 11.06
CA ARG A 236 -2.74 0.22 9.69
C ARG A 236 -3.82 0.83 8.81
N TYR A 237 -5.05 0.34 8.91
CA TYR A 237 -6.17 0.80 8.12
C TYR A 237 -6.53 2.26 8.45
N ILE A 238 -6.60 2.61 9.73
CA ILE A 238 -6.83 3.99 10.18
C ILE A 238 -5.69 4.90 9.73
N ASP A 239 -4.45 4.45 9.87
CA ASP A 239 -3.27 5.20 9.44
C ASP A 239 -3.29 5.48 7.93
N SER A 240 -3.64 4.49 7.10
CA SER A 240 -3.73 4.64 5.65
C SER A 240 -4.85 5.59 5.23
N ARG A 241 -6.01 5.47 5.84
CA ARG A 241 -7.16 6.36 5.55
C ARG A 241 -6.89 7.79 6.03
N GLY A 242 -6.18 7.94 7.16
CA GLY A 242 -5.74 9.26 7.63
C GLY A 242 -4.85 9.97 6.61
N VAL A 243 -3.93 9.27 5.98
CA VAL A 243 -3.07 9.79 4.90
C VAL A 243 -3.89 10.17 3.68
N PHE A 244 -4.83 9.33 3.24
CA PHE A 244 -5.71 9.63 2.11
C PHE A 244 -6.56 10.88 2.35
N SER A 245 -7.14 11.04 3.52
CA SER A 245 -7.92 12.25 3.84
C SER A 245 -7.04 13.51 3.93
N ARG A 246 -5.74 13.40 4.24
CA ARG A 246 -4.78 14.51 4.12
C ARG A 246 -4.58 14.95 2.69
N VAL A 247 -4.36 14.00 1.78
CA VAL A 247 -4.22 14.29 0.36
C VAL A 247 -5.40 15.09 -0.13
N CYS A 248 -6.62 14.65 0.21
CA CYS A 248 -7.84 15.35 -0.17
C CYS A 248 -8.01 16.74 0.47
N ALA A 249 -7.38 17.01 1.63
CA ALA A 249 -7.47 18.28 2.34
C ALA A 249 -6.39 19.29 1.92
N GLU A 250 -5.22 18.83 1.53
CA GLU A 250 -4.06 19.69 1.21
C GLU A 250 -4.00 20.14 -0.24
N VAL A 251 -4.73 19.50 -1.14
CA VAL A 251 -4.75 19.83 -2.58
C VAL A 251 -5.87 20.81 -2.87
N GLU A 252 -5.64 22.08 -2.57
CA GLU A 252 -6.46 23.17 -3.08
C GLU A 252 -6.21 23.29 -4.59
N GLY A 253 -7.23 22.99 -5.39
CA GLY A 253 -7.27 23.29 -6.82
C GLY A 253 -7.07 22.16 -7.81
N GLU A 254 -6.69 20.95 -7.40
CA GLU A 254 -6.68 19.79 -8.30
C GLU A 254 -7.89 18.88 -8.08
N GLU A 255 -8.56 18.56 -9.17
CA GLU A 255 -9.78 17.75 -9.18
C GLU A 255 -9.49 16.28 -8.83
N PHE A 256 -9.55 15.92 -7.55
CA PHE A 256 -9.86 14.55 -7.16
C PHE A 256 -11.36 14.31 -7.36
N SER A 257 -11.78 14.15 -8.61
CA SER A 257 -13.14 13.72 -8.87
C SER A 257 -13.20 12.20 -8.80
N ILE A 258 -13.84 11.66 -7.77
CA ILE A 258 -14.45 10.33 -7.92
C ILE A 258 -15.43 10.49 -9.09
N SER A 259 -15.22 9.74 -10.17
CA SER A 259 -16.07 9.85 -11.34
C SER A 259 -17.53 9.69 -10.93
N GLU A 260 -18.45 10.45 -11.53
CA GLU A 260 -19.87 10.32 -11.24
C GLU A 260 -20.38 8.87 -11.40
N LYS A 261 -19.73 8.11 -12.23
CA LYS A 261 -20.02 6.68 -12.44
C LYS A 261 -19.74 5.85 -11.19
N ILE A 262 -18.58 6.03 -10.53
CA ILE A 262 -18.24 5.36 -9.26
C ILE A 262 -19.14 5.87 -8.14
N LYS A 263 -19.41 7.17 -8.08
CA LYS A 263 -20.32 7.78 -7.11
C LYS A 263 -21.71 7.15 -7.18
N ASN A 264 -22.29 7.03 -8.37
CA ASN A 264 -23.58 6.41 -8.58
C ASN A 264 -23.59 4.91 -8.26
N HIS A 265 -22.45 4.24 -8.37
CA HIS A 265 -22.29 2.84 -8.00
C HIS A 265 -22.22 2.62 -6.48
N LEU A 266 -21.61 3.54 -5.74
CA LEU A 266 -21.49 3.40 -4.27
C LEU A 266 -22.84 3.54 -3.55
N LEU A 267 -23.77 4.34 -4.08
CA LEU A 267 -25.02 4.69 -3.41
C LEU A 267 -25.92 3.47 -3.08
N PRO A 268 -26.15 2.50 -3.99
CA PRO A 268 -27.07 1.38 -3.72
C PRO A 268 -26.52 0.38 -2.70
N PHE A 269 -25.20 0.34 -2.49
CA PHE A 269 -24.55 -0.63 -1.61
C PHE A 269 -24.35 -0.15 -0.18
N SER A 270 -24.69 1.11 0.09
CA SER A 270 -24.53 1.71 1.41
C SER A 270 -25.21 0.91 2.54
N GLY A 271 -26.34 0.28 2.28
CA GLY A 271 -27.08 -0.48 3.28
C GLY A 271 -26.51 -1.87 3.62
N SER A 272 -25.68 -2.44 2.75
CA SER A 272 -25.11 -3.79 2.91
C SER A 272 -23.62 -3.80 3.19
N ASP A 273 -22.92 -2.72 2.87
CA ASP A 273 -21.53 -2.48 3.24
C ASP A 273 -21.51 -1.62 4.51
N LYS A 274 -21.19 -2.23 5.66
CA LYS A 274 -21.23 -1.53 6.94
C LYS A 274 -20.32 -0.29 7.01
N PRO A 275 -19.06 -0.33 6.55
CA PRO A 275 -18.23 0.87 6.50
C PRO A 275 -18.85 1.97 5.63
N LEU A 276 -19.29 1.63 4.43
CA LEU A 276 -19.92 2.59 3.52
C LEU A 276 -21.25 3.11 4.07
N TYR A 277 -22.08 2.24 4.63
CA TYR A 277 -23.34 2.64 5.26
C TYR A 277 -23.10 3.65 6.40
N LYS A 278 -22.14 3.38 7.28
CA LYS A 278 -21.79 4.28 8.37
C LYS A 278 -21.15 5.58 7.86
N LEU A 279 -20.41 5.54 6.76
CA LEU A 279 -19.90 6.75 6.11
C LEU A 279 -21.02 7.61 5.51
N CYS A 280 -22.01 6.99 4.87
CA CYS A 280 -23.22 7.66 4.38
C CYS A 280 -24.00 8.31 5.53
N GLN A 281 -24.10 7.62 6.66
CA GLN A 281 -24.73 8.11 7.89
C GLN A 281 -23.99 9.33 8.44
N ALA A 282 -22.67 9.22 8.65
CA ALA A 282 -21.83 10.32 9.10
C ALA A 282 -21.88 11.52 8.15
N SER A 283 -21.87 11.27 6.84
CA SER A 283 -21.97 12.32 5.81
C SER A 283 -23.29 13.08 5.88
N SER A 284 -24.40 12.36 6.11
CA SER A 284 -25.71 13.00 6.30
C SER A 284 -25.74 13.94 7.52
N TYR A 285 -25.24 13.47 8.63
CA TYR A 285 -25.21 14.27 9.86
C TYR A 285 -24.28 15.48 9.73
N THR A 286 -23.13 15.30 9.11
CA THR A 286 -22.16 16.38 8.86
C THR A 286 -22.77 17.47 7.97
N GLU A 287 -23.32 17.08 6.83
CA GLU A 287 -23.90 18.02 5.85
C GLU A 287 -25.08 18.79 6.47
N ARG A 288 -25.96 18.08 7.19
CA ARG A 288 -27.11 18.70 7.86
C ARG A 288 -26.73 19.60 9.03
N LEU A 289 -25.68 19.25 9.78
CA LEU A 289 -25.16 20.12 10.83
C LEU A 289 -24.61 21.42 10.27
N ILE A 290 -23.80 21.35 9.20
CA ILE A 290 -23.24 22.56 8.56
C ILE A 290 -24.36 23.45 8.04
N HIS A 291 -25.34 22.86 7.36
CA HIS A 291 -26.50 23.61 6.87
C HIS A 291 -27.25 24.31 8.02
N LEU A 292 -27.48 23.57 9.12
CA LEU A 292 -28.14 24.11 10.31
C LEU A 292 -27.36 25.31 10.91
N LEU A 293 -26.04 25.13 11.08
CA LEU A 293 -25.21 26.18 11.69
C LEU A 293 -25.09 27.40 10.78
N LYS A 294 -24.98 27.23 9.47
CA LYS A 294 -25.01 28.34 8.49
C LYS A 294 -26.35 29.08 8.52
N THR A 295 -27.48 28.35 8.49
CA THR A 295 -28.83 28.93 8.52
C THR A 295 -29.09 29.71 9.82
N LYS A 296 -28.50 29.31 10.93
CA LYS A 296 -28.59 29.99 12.22
C LYS A 296 -27.54 31.10 12.41
N GLY A 297 -26.75 31.41 11.43
CA GLY A 297 -25.68 32.43 11.50
C GLY A 297 -24.56 32.10 12.51
N LYS A 298 -24.40 30.84 12.87
CA LYS A 298 -23.39 30.39 13.84
C LYS A 298 -22.06 30.04 13.20
N LEU A 299 -22.06 29.73 11.90
CA LEU A 299 -20.88 29.33 11.15
C LEU A 299 -20.61 30.35 10.04
N GLU A 300 -19.67 31.23 10.34
CA GLU A 300 -19.19 32.24 9.41
C GLU A 300 -17.78 31.86 8.90
N GLY A 301 -17.55 31.93 7.59
CA GLY A 301 -16.29 31.60 6.96
C GLY A 301 -16.18 30.17 6.47
N ALA A 302 -14.94 29.72 6.19
CA ALA A 302 -14.70 28.39 5.68
C ALA A 302 -14.82 27.32 6.78
N CYS A 303 -15.40 26.18 6.43
CA CYS A 303 -15.54 25.05 7.32
C CYS A 303 -14.95 23.79 6.69
N ILE A 304 -13.95 23.22 7.32
CA ILE A 304 -13.40 21.93 6.98
C ILE A 304 -14.15 20.86 7.77
N ALA A 305 -14.93 20.06 7.06
CA ALA A 305 -15.76 19.02 7.68
C ALA A 305 -15.24 17.63 7.35
N ARG A 306 -15.33 16.73 8.31
CA ARG A 306 -14.91 15.34 8.15
C ARG A 306 -15.97 14.39 8.70
N ALA A 307 -16.50 13.55 7.82
CA ALA A 307 -17.35 12.43 8.17
C ALA A 307 -16.49 11.16 8.27
N ILE A 308 -16.63 10.41 9.37
CA ILE A 308 -15.77 9.28 9.71
C ILE A 308 -16.62 8.11 10.16
N ALA A 309 -16.42 6.96 9.57
CA ALA A 309 -17.03 5.69 9.97
C ALA A 309 -15.96 4.75 10.50
N ILE A 310 -16.12 4.25 11.72
CA ILE A 310 -15.26 3.24 12.33
C ILE A 310 -16.07 1.96 12.53
N THR A 311 -15.65 0.89 11.88
CA THR A 311 -16.33 -0.40 11.98
C THR A 311 -15.33 -1.52 12.26
N SER A 312 -15.84 -2.69 12.62
CA SER A 312 -14.99 -3.90 12.73
C SER A 312 -14.28 -4.28 11.42
N ASN A 313 -14.78 -3.80 10.27
CA ASN A 313 -14.20 -4.10 8.96
C ASN A 313 -13.24 -3.01 8.46
N GLY A 314 -13.13 -1.91 9.17
CA GLY A 314 -12.21 -0.83 8.86
C GLY A 314 -12.75 0.56 9.17
N CYS A 315 -11.99 1.56 8.76
CA CYS A 315 -12.31 2.98 8.91
C CYS A 315 -12.45 3.63 7.54
N GLU A 316 -13.54 4.32 7.30
CA GLU A 316 -13.80 5.13 6.12
C GLU A 316 -13.94 6.59 6.51
N SER A 317 -13.42 7.50 5.70
CA SER A 317 -13.60 8.93 5.94
C SER A 317 -13.66 9.74 4.67
N ILE A 318 -14.41 10.82 4.72
CA ILE A 318 -14.44 11.87 3.70
C ILE A 318 -14.24 13.22 4.36
N ALA A 319 -13.37 14.06 3.79
CA ALA A 319 -13.20 15.44 4.20
C ALA A 319 -13.62 16.36 3.05
N ALA A 320 -14.30 17.45 3.38
CA ALA A 320 -14.71 18.48 2.42
C ALA A 320 -14.51 19.87 3.03
N ASN A 321 -14.12 20.83 2.19
CA ASN A 321 -13.97 22.21 2.59
C ASN A 321 -15.19 23.01 2.09
N PHE A 322 -16.06 23.41 3.01
CA PHE A 322 -17.27 24.18 2.77
C PHE A 322 -16.92 25.69 2.76
N ASN A 323 -16.22 26.09 1.74
CA ASN A 323 -16.00 27.50 1.40
C ASN A 323 -16.92 27.91 0.23
N ASP A 324 -16.81 29.14 -0.23
CA ASP A 324 -17.61 29.66 -1.36
C ASP A 324 -17.08 29.16 -2.72
N GLN A 325 -16.01 28.38 -2.74
CA GLN A 325 -15.45 27.77 -3.96
C GLN A 325 -16.11 26.40 -4.22
N PRO A 326 -16.39 26.03 -5.47
CA PRO A 326 -16.93 24.72 -5.79
C PRO A 326 -15.92 23.61 -5.41
N ASP A 327 -16.32 22.72 -4.53
CA ASP A 327 -15.55 21.53 -4.12
C ASP A 327 -16.37 20.25 -4.44
N THR A 328 -15.86 19.42 -5.33
CA THR A 328 -16.48 18.16 -5.72
C THR A 328 -16.71 17.20 -4.55
N ARG A 329 -15.91 17.34 -3.49
CA ARG A 329 -16.04 16.55 -2.26
C ARG A 329 -17.28 16.93 -1.45
N ILE A 330 -17.74 18.20 -1.57
CA ILE A 330 -19.03 18.63 -0.98
C ILE A 330 -20.16 17.86 -1.66
N GLU A 331 -20.15 17.76 -2.96
CA GLU A 331 -21.16 17.05 -3.72
C GLU A 331 -21.14 15.54 -3.43
N LEU A 332 -19.96 14.95 -3.26
CA LEU A 332 -19.84 13.57 -2.82
C LEU A 332 -20.40 13.37 -1.40
N MET A 333 -20.05 14.24 -0.45
CA MET A 333 -20.57 14.16 0.92
C MET A 333 -22.09 14.32 0.97
N LYS A 334 -22.64 15.26 0.19
CA LYS A 334 -24.10 15.43 0.06
C LYS A 334 -24.76 14.18 -0.54
N SER A 335 -24.18 13.61 -1.57
CA SER A 335 -24.71 12.41 -2.24
C SER A 335 -24.70 11.18 -1.33
N LEU A 336 -23.62 10.98 -0.55
CA LEU A 336 -23.58 9.92 0.46
C LEU A 336 -24.64 10.14 1.55
N GLY A 337 -24.79 11.38 2.03
CA GLY A 337 -25.82 11.73 3.00
C GLY A 337 -27.24 11.55 2.46
N GLU A 338 -27.47 11.88 1.20
CA GLU A 338 -28.76 11.66 0.54
C GLU A 338 -29.07 10.18 0.39
N ALA A 339 -28.06 9.36 0.04
CA ALA A 339 -28.22 7.91 0.02
C ALA A 339 -28.72 7.36 1.35
N TYR A 340 -28.10 7.77 2.46
CA TYR A 340 -28.53 7.36 3.79
C TYR A 340 -29.98 7.75 4.10
N ARG A 341 -30.42 8.93 3.69
CA ARG A 341 -31.80 9.40 3.92
C ARG A 341 -32.83 8.65 3.07
N LYS A 342 -32.50 8.33 1.84
CA LYS A 342 -33.35 7.61 0.89
C LYS A 342 -33.52 6.13 1.23
N PHE A 343 -32.45 5.49 1.68
CA PHE A 343 -32.48 4.07 2.03
C PHE A 343 -33.01 3.93 3.45
N SER A 344 -34.31 3.70 3.57
CA SER A 344 -34.99 3.43 4.83
C SER A 344 -34.54 2.10 5.44
N LYS A 345 -34.85 1.88 6.70
CA LYS A 345 -34.42 0.79 7.57
C LYS A 345 -34.16 -0.57 6.90
N PRO A 346 -33.15 -1.35 7.37
CA PRO A 346 -32.95 -2.72 6.92
C PRO A 346 -34.14 -3.66 7.13
N GLU A 347 -35.10 -3.26 7.93
CA GLU A 347 -36.22 -4.07 8.41
C GLU A 347 -37.55 -3.87 7.65
N ASP A 348 -37.71 -2.75 6.95
CA ASP A 348 -38.95 -2.47 6.21
C ASP A 348 -38.80 -2.85 4.75
N ASN A 349 -39.52 -3.88 4.28
CA ASN A 349 -39.87 -4.27 2.88
C ASN A 349 -39.11 -3.55 1.74
N ILE A 350 -37.79 -3.54 1.86
CA ILE A 350 -36.82 -2.91 0.95
C ILE A 350 -36.68 -3.62 -0.41
N PRO A 351 -37.17 -4.87 -0.61
CA PRO A 351 -36.72 -5.67 -1.73
C PRO A 351 -36.95 -5.03 -3.08
N ASP A 352 -38.11 -4.44 -3.34
CA ASP A 352 -38.45 -4.00 -4.69
C ASP A 352 -37.84 -2.67 -5.10
N TYR A 353 -37.77 -1.71 -4.18
CA TYR A 353 -37.14 -0.41 -4.47
C TYR A 353 -35.63 -0.55 -4.62
N LEU A 354 -34.99 -1.24 -3.68
CA LEU A 354 -33.55 -1.44 -3.71
C LEU A 354 -33.13 -2.24 -4.95
N ASN A 355 -33.88 -3.26 -5.32
CA ASN A 355 -33.61 -4.03 -6.53
C ASN A 355 -33.74 -3.18 -7.81
N LYS A 356 -34.73 -2.27 -7.88
CA LYS A 356 -34.86 -1.33 -8.99
C LYS A 356 -33.69 -0.35 -9.06
N GLU A 357 -33.24 0.19 -7.93
CA GLU A 357 -32.11 1.11 -7.88
C GLU A 357 -30.78 0.39 -8.21
N ILE A 358 -30.54 -0.79 -7.64
CA ILE A 358 -29.37 -1.59 -7.98
C ILE A 358 -29.35 -1.94 -9.45
N LEU A 359 -30.49 -2.35 -10.01
CA LEU A 359 -30.63 -2.66 -11.43
C LEU A 359 -30.41 -1.43 -12.31
N ALA A 360 -30.88 -0.26 -11.88
CA ALA A 360 -30.66 1.00 -12.58
C ALA A 360 -29.16 1.39 -12.58
N VAL A 361 -28.48 1.19 -11.46
CA VAL A 361 -27.01 1.41 -11.38
C VAL A 361 -26.27 0.41 -12.24
N PHE A 362 -26.63 -0.86 -12.18
CA PHE A 362 -26.07 -1.90 -13.02
C PHE A 362 -26.21 -1.56 -14.52
N LYS A 363 -27.40 -1.14 -14.95
CA LYS A 363 -27.64 -0.69 -16.33
C LYS A 363 -26.76 0.50 -16.72
N ARG A 364 -26.58 1.48 -15.83
CA ARG A 364 -25.69 2.63 -16.08
C ARG A 364 -24.22 2.21 -16.20
N LEU A 365 -23.76 1.30 -15.32
CA LEU A 365 -22.41 0.72 -15.41
C LEU A 365 -22.20 0.02 -16.75
N VAL A 366 -23.15 -0.85 -17.13
CA VAL A 366 -23.10 -1.55 -18.41
C VAL A 366 -23.07 -0.58 -19.59
N GLN A 367 -23.88 0.50 -19.56
CA GLN A 367 -23.89 1.52 -20.59
C GLN A 367 -22.58 2.34 -20.64
N SER A 368 -21.85 2.41 -19.54
CA SER A 368 -20.57 3.14 -19.48
C SER A 368 -19.39 2.33 -20.02
N LEU A 369 -19.55 1.05 -20.24
CA LEU A 369 -18.53 0.18 -20.84
C LEU A 369 -18.43 0.42 -22.36
N PRO A 370 -17.27 0.17 -22.98
CA PRO A 370 -17.12 0.19 -24.43
C PRO A 370 -18.16 -0.73 -25.13
N GLY A 371 -18.51 -0.42 -26.39
CA GLY A 371 -19.66 -0.97 -27.07
C GLY A 371 -19.83 -2.51 -27.01
N ASP A 372 -18.76 -3.28 -27.24
CA ASP A 372 -18.82 -4.73 -27.19
C ASP A 372 -18.88 -5.26 -25.76
N PHE A 373 -18.15 -4.63 -24.83
CA PHE A 373 -18.26 -4.95 -23.40
C PHE A 373 -19.64 -4.67 -22.87
N SER A 374 -20.28 -3.58 -23.29
CA SER A 374 -21.66 -3.25 -22.92
C SER A 374 -22.65 -4.30 -23.37
N LYS A 375 -22.49 -4.84 -24.58
CA LYS A 375 -23.37 -5.93 -25.09
C LYS A 375 -23.23 -7.20 -24.26
N GLN A 376 -22.01 -7.62 -23.96
CA GLN A 376 -21.72 -8.82 -23.18
C GLN A 376 -22.13 -8.66 -21.71
N ALA A 377 -21.88 -7.51 -21.10
CA ALA A 377 -22.22 -7.22 -19.71
C ALA A 377 -23.75 -7.23 -19.45
N LYS A 378 -24.59 -6.99 -20.47
CA LYS A 378 -26.05 -7.14 -20.34
C LYS A 378 -26.46 -8.57 -19.98
N GLN A 379 -25.66 -9.56 -20.34
CA GLN A 379 -25.91 -10.98 -20.03
C GLN A 379 -25.66 -11.30 -18.54
N LEU A 380 -25.00 -10.41 -17.81
CA LEU A 380 -24.81 -10.53 -16.34
C LEU A 380 -26.10 -10.24 -15.56
N ILE A 381 -27.17 -9.80 -16.22
CA ILE A 381 -28.48 -9.63 -15.57
C ILE A 381 -29.00 -11.01 -15.22
N PRO A 382 -29.21 -11.36 -13.93
CA PRO A 382 -29.61 -12.72 -13.56
C PRO A 382 -30.98 -13.07 -14.06
N GLU A 383 -31.08 -14.26 -14.61
CA GLU A 383 -32.39 -14.94 -14.73
C GLU A 383 -32.70 -15.66 -13.40
N PRO A 384 -33.92 -15.63 -12.93
CA PRO A 384 -34.32 -16.19 -11.61
C PRO A 384 -33.97 -17.67 -11.40
N ASN A 385 -33.75 -18.43 -12.47
CA ASN A 385 -33.57 -19.88 -12.47
C ASN A 385 -32.14 -20.35 -12.77
N LEU A 386 -31.12 -19.47 -12.68
CA LEU A 386 -29.77 -19.87 -12.98
C LEU A 386 -29.22 -20.90 -11.99
N GLU A 387 -29.03 -22.13 -12.46
CA GLU A 387 -28.44 -23.23 -11.68
C GLU A 387 -26.94 -23.35 -11.80
N THR A 388 -26.33 -22.66 -12.76
CA THR A 388 -24.92 -22.84 -13.13
C THR A 388 -24.02 -21.63 -12.78
N ASN A 389 -22.73 -21.89 -12.69
CA ASN A 389 -21.69 -20.84 -12.64
C ASN A 389 -21.75 -20.04 -13.94
N ILE A 390 -21.49 -18.71 -13.84
CA ILE A 390 -21.44 -17.83 -15.01
C ILE A 390 -20.00 -17.46 -15.28
N SER A 391 -19.62 -17.54 -16.55
CA SER A 391 -18.33 -17.14 -17.06
C SER A 391 -18.49 -16.20 -18.22
N TYR A 392 -17.81 -15.07 -18.18
CA TYR A 392 -17.76 -14.07 -19.25
C TYR A 392 -16.35 -13.77 -19.65
N ARG A 393 -16.17 -13.51 -20.94
CA ARG A 393 -14.87 -13.16 -21.51
C ARG A 393 -15.00 -11.88 -22.33
N PHE A 394 -14.21 -10.88 -21.99
CA PHE A 394 -14.13 -9.60 -22.69
C PHE A 394 -12.73 -9.49 -23.29
N GLU A 395 -12.65 -9.19 -24.55
CA GLU A 395 -11.38 -9.01 -25.25
C GLU A 395 -11.30 -7.61 -25.85
N GLU A 396 -10.13 -6.98 -25.76
CA GLU A 396 -9.82 -5.73 -26.45
C GLU A 396 -8.41 -5.77 -27.00
N ASN A 397 -8.23 -5.16 -28.18
CA ASN A 397 -6.93 -4.93 -28.77
C ASN A 397 -6.53 -3.49 -28.52
N ILE A 398 -5.32 -3.28 -27.99
CA ILE A 398 -4.76 -1.95 -27.85
C ILE A 398 -3.83 -1.71 -29.03
N GLU A 399 -4.20 -0.76 -29.89
CA GLU A 399 -3.49 -0.45 -31.13
C GLU A 399 -2.50 0.70 -30.96
N GLU A 400 -2.78 1.63 -30.06
CA GLU A 400 -1.97 2.84 -29.84
C GLU A 400 -1.18 2.76 -28.56
N PHE A 401 0.10 2.43 -28.63
CA PHE A 401 1.07 2.53 -27.55
C PHE A 401 2.49 2.60 -28.11
N TYR A 402 3.44 3.03 -27.30
CA TYR A 402 4.85 3.11 -27.68
C TYR A 402 5.64 1.94 -27.11
N ASN A 403 6.56 1.38 -27.87
CA ASN A 403 7.56 0.47 -27.32
C ASN A 403 8.93 1.17 -27.18
N SER A 404 9.85 0.58 -26.40
CA SER A 404 11.12 1.24 -26.07
C SER A 404 12.09 1.40 -27.27
N ASN A 405 11.89 0.62 -28.31
CA ASN A 405 12.69 0.63 -29.54
C ASN A 405 12.06 1.52 -30.63
N GLN A 406 10.82 1.98 -30.42
CA GLN A 406 10.14 2.83 -31.37
C GLN A 406 10.88 4.16 -31.53
N GLU A 407 11.03 4.59 -32.76
CA GLU A 407 11.63 5.86 -33.09
C GLU A 407 10.61 6.99 -33.05
N VAL A 408 10.96 8.04 -32.35
CA VAL A 408 10.16 9.27 -32.20
C VAL A 408 10.88 10.45 -32.83
N SER A 409 10.11 11.45 -33.27
CA SER A 409 10.69 12.66 -33.86
C SER A 409 11.52 13.41 -32.82
N ARG A 410 12.74 13.79 -33.19
CA ARG A 410 13.63 14.62 -32.36
C ARG A 410 13.00 15.97 -31.98
N GLU A 411 12.32 16.60 -32.93
CA GLU A 411 11.65 17.87 -32.72
C GLU A 411 10.54 17.75 -31.65
N ASN A 412 9.67 16.74 -31.79
CA ASN A 412 8.60 16.51 -30.82
C ASN A 412 9.13 16.23 -29.41
N ILE A 413 10.27 15.55 -29.31
CA ILE A 413 10.91 15.27 -28.02
C ILE A 413 11.50 16.53 -27.37
N ILE A 414 12.06 17.44 -28.16
CA ILE A 414 12.53 18.72 -27.64
C ILE A 414 11.36 19.57 -27.14
N LEU A 415 10.24 19.59 -27.87
CA LEU A 415 9.02 20.27 -27.44
C LEU A 415 8.36 19.65 -26.19
N ALA A 416 8.63 18.39 -25.91
CA ALA A 416 8.14 17.70 -24.70
C ALA A 416 8.93 18.06 -23.41
N VAL A 417 9.92 18.93 -23.50
CA VAL A 417 10.59 19.56 -22.35
C VAL A 417 9.85 20.82 -21.96
N GLU A 418 9.16 20.80 -20.82
CA GLU A 418 8.42 21.95 -20.32
C GLU A 418 9.34 22.99 -19.69
N GLU A 419 9.19 24.25 -20.09
CA GLU A 419 9.94 25.37 -19.52
C GLU A 419 9.30 25.86 -18.21
N THR A 420 9.48 25.07 -17.13
CA THR A 420 9.00 25.44 -15.80
C THR A 420 10.09 26.17 -14.98
N GLU A 421 9.67 27.02 -14.04
CA GLU A 421 10.60 27.72 -13.14
C GLU A 421 11.49 26.75 -12.34
N ALA A 422 10.94 25.61 -11.95
CA ALA A 422 11.68 24.59 -11.22
C ALA A 422 12.77 23.94 -12.08
N LEU A 423 12.51 23.70 -13.38
CA LEU A 423 13.51 23.18 -14.31
C LEU A 423 14.61 24.22 -14.56
N HIS A 424 14.28 25.47 -14.80
CA HIS A 424 15.28 26.54 -14.97
C HIS A 424 16.18 26.67 -13.74
N LYS A 425 15.61 26.59 -12.53
CA LYS A 425 16.38 26.58 -11.26
C LYS A 425 17.28 25.36 -11.13
N PHE A 426 16.82 24.19 -11.54
CA PHE A 426 17.62 22.97 -11.48
C PHE A 426 18.80 23.04 -12.45
N PHE A 427 18.54 23.34 -13.72
CA PHE A 427 19.55 23.40 -14.78
C PHE A 427 20.46 24.64 -14.72
N ASN A 428 20.11 25.63 -13.92
CA ASN A 428 20.76 26.93 -13.89
C ASN A 428 20.88 27.57 -15.28
N GLY A 429 19.81 27.46 -16.07
CA GLY A 429 19.73 27.90 -17.46
C GLY A 429 18.55 27.30 -18.20
N ASN A 430 18.59 27.33 -19.54
CA ASN A 430 17.56 26.73 -20.34
C ASN A 430 17.66 25.18 -20.31
N PRO A 431 16.64 24.47 -19.85
CA PRO A 431 16.66 23.01 -19.76
C PRO A 431 16.72 22.30 -21.12
N GLN A 432 16.11 22.88 -22.16
CA GLN A 432 16.16 22.33 -23.51
C GLN A 432 17.60 22.30 -24.06
N ASP A 433 18.37 23.39 -23.85
CA ASP A 433 19.76 23.42 -24.33
C ASP A 433 20.63 22.35 -23.72
N HIS A 434 20.44 22.06 -22.41
CA HIS A 434 21.15 20.98 -21.74
C HIS A 434 20.74 19.60 -22.24
N PHE A 435 19.47 19.41 -22.55
CA PHE A 435 18.94 18.16 -23.06
C PHE A 435 19.38 17.92 -24.51
N ILE A 436 19.31 18.93 -25.38
CA ILE A 436 19.70 18.84 -26.80
C ILE A 436 21.16 18.40 -26.95
N LYS A 437 22.06 18.82 -26.07
CA LYS A 437 23.48 18.42 -26.07
C LYS A 437 23.71 16.93 -25.91
N GLU A 438 22.79 16.26 -25.22
CA GLU A 438 22.90 14.81 -24.93
C GLU A 438 22.09 13.96 -25.93
N LEU A 439 21.20 14.57 -26.73
CA LEU A 439 20.40 13.88 -27.73
C LEU A 439 21.24 13.51 -28.96
N PRO A 440 21.04 12.31 -29.56
CA PRO A 440 21.58 11.98 -30.88
C PRO A 440 21.19 13.03 -31.92
N GLN A 441 22.08 13.25 -32.89
CA GLN A 441 21.87 14.24 -33.98
C GLN A 441 20.95 13.72 -35.10
N THR A 442 20.34 12.56 -34.96
CA THR A 442 19.42 11.95 -35.92
C THR A 442 18.03 12.57 -35.84
N GLU A 443 17.31 12.66 -36.97
CA GLU A 443 15.92 13.16 -36.99
C GLU A 443 14.94 12.31 -36.17
N ARG A 444 15.19 11.00 -36.13
CA ARG A 444 14.42 10.06 -35.36
C ARG A 444 15.31 9.37 -34.33
N ILE A 445 14.80 9.21 -33.12
CA ILE A 445 15.54 8.71 -31.96
C ILE A 445 14.71 7.63 -31.26
N GLN A 446 15.34 6.51 -30.94
CA GLN A 446 14.70 5.48 -30.13
C GLN A 446 14.31 6.00 -28.75
N LEU A 447 13.09 5.72 -28.27
CA LEU A 447 12.55 6.20 -27.01
C LEU A 447 13.45 5.89 -25.79
N ARG A 448 14.09 4.71 -25.79
CA ARG A 448 15.08 4.35 -24.77
C ARG A 448 16.29 5.30 -24.77
N LYS A 449 16.73 5.78 -25.93
CA LYS A 449 17.83 6.74 -26.04
C LYS A 449 17.43 8.13 -25.59
N VAL A 450 16.19 8.52 -25.85
CA VAL A 450 15.62 9.78 -25.33
C VAL A 450 15.64 9.77 -23.80
N HIS A 451 15.17 8.68 -23.17
CA HIS A 451 15.21 8.52 -21.72
C HIS A 451 16.64 8.59 -21.16
N GLU A 452 17.58 7.85 -21.77
CA GLU A 452 18.99 7.86 -21.39
C GLU A 452 19.57 9.27 -21.46
N SER A 453 19.31 10.01 -22.54
CA SER A 453 19.79 11.39 -22.74
C SER A 453 19.24 12.37 -21.69
N ALA A 454 17.95 12.26 -21.34
CA ALA A 454 17.35 13.12 -20.34
C ALA A 454 17.94 12.89 -18.93
N VAL A 455 18.18 11.61 -18.57
CA VAL A 455 18.81 11.25 -17.31
C VAL A 455 20.26 11.77 -17.27
N ILE A 456 21.03 11.58 -18.32
CA ILE A 456 22.43 12.05 -18.40
C ILE A 456 22.48 13.58 -18.35
N ALA A 457 21.61 14.31 -19.08
CA ALA A 457 21.54 15.76 -19.03
C ALA A 457 21.27 16.27 -17.60
N SER A 458 20.33 15.64 -16.90
CA SER A 458 20.01 16.02 -15.51
C SER A 458 21.17 15.76 -14.55
N LEU A 459 21.85 14.59 -14.68
CA LEU A 459 23.00 14.26 -13.83
C LEU A 459 24.20 15.21 -14.05
N LYS A 460 24.45 15.58 -15.30
CA LYS A 460 25.54 16.53 -15.65
C LYS A 460 25.24 17.94 -15.16
N SER A 461 23.99 18.35 -15.15
CA SER A 461 23.57 19.69 -14.75
C SER A 461 23.39 19.88 -13.25
N ALA A 462 23.54 18.81 -12.46
CA ALA A 462 23.45 18.87 -11.01
C ALA A 462 24.48 19.84 -10.43
N GLN A 463 24.04 20.71 -9.52
CA GLN A 463 24.81 21.82 -8.99
C GLN A 463 25.49 21.45 -7.67
N THR A 464 26.72 21.94 -7.47
CA THR A 464 27.47 21.80 -6.21
C THR A 464 26.86 22.68 -5.11
N GLY A 465 26.99 22.27 -3.86
CA GLY A 465 26.57 23.03 -2.69
C GLY A 465 25.11 22.80 -2.28
N LYS A 466 24.34 21.98 -2.99
CA LYS A 466 22.96 21.68 -2.68
C LYS A 466 22.57 20.25 -3.04
N ILE A 467 21.41 19.82 -2.56
CA ILE A 467 20.80 18.57 -2.97
C ILE A 467 20.02 18.80 -4.27
N ASN A 468 20.35 18.04 -5.31
CA ASN A 468 19.69 18.02 -6.59
C ASN A 468 18.75 16.81 -6.62
N VAL A 469 17.46 17.01 -6.87
CA VAL A 469 16.46 15.94 -6.82
C VAL A 469 15.99 15.61 -8.24
N ILE A 470 16.00 14.33 -8.60
CA ILE A 470 15.57 13.80 -9.90
C ILE A 470 14.53 12.71 -9.65
N ALA A 471 13.36 12.85 -10.23
CA ALA A 471 12.31 11.85 -10.24
C ALA A 471 12.26 11.16 -11.59
N LEU A 472 12.50 9.85 -11.61
CA LEU A 472 12.48 9.01 -12.81
C LEU A 472 11.19 8.19 -12.81
N GLU A 473 10.23 8.63 -13.58
CA GLU A 473 9.05 7.86 -13.88
C GLU A 473 9.24 7.13 -15.20
N GLY A 474 8.98 5.88 -15.18
CA GLY A 474 9.08 5.10 -16.41
C GLY A 474 8.78 3.65 -16.13
N ASN A 475 8.20 3.03 -17.10
CA ASN A 475 7.83 1.64 -17.02
C ASN A 475 9.05 0.74 -16.75
N PRO A 476 8.88 -0.37 -16.02
CA PRO A 476 9.99 -1.29 -15.77
C PRO A 476 10.73 -1.65 -17.05
N GLY A 477 12.06 -1.59 -17.02
CA GLY A 477 12.93 -1.95 -18.16
C GLY A 477 13.16 -0.85 -19.21
N ILE A 478 12.64 0.37 -19.05
CA ILE A 478 12.98 1.49 -19.98
C ILE A 478 14.45 1.89 -19.89
N GLY A 479 15.13 1.54 -18.83
CA GLY A 479 16.56 1.80 -18.68
C GLY A 479 16.92 2.82 -17.60
N LYS A 480 16.03 3.12 -16.64
CA LYS A 480 16.28 4.07 -15.54
C LYS A 480 17.64 3.85 -14.86
N THR A 481 17.83 2.67 -14.29
CA THR A 481 19.09 2.29 -13.63
C THR A 481 20.25 2.18 -14.62
N THR A 482 20.00 1.67 -15.83
CA THR A 482 21.02 1.55 -16.88
C THR A 482 21.56 2.91 -17.32
N ALA A 483 20.73 3.94 -17.40
CA ALA A 483 21.16 5.30 -17.75
C ALA A 483 22.11 5.89 -16.68
N VAL A 484 21.80 5.66 -15.39
CA VAL A 484 22.67 6.07 -14.29
C VAL A 484 24.00 5.29 -14.30
N VAL A 485 23.96 3.97 -14.49
CA VAL A 485 25.16 3.11 -14.61
C VAL A 485 26.05 3.61 -15.75
N LYS A 486 25.51 3.84 -16.94
CA LYS A 486 26.27 4.37 -18.10
C LYS A 486 26.88 5.76 -17.84
N PHE A 487 26.19 6.59 -17.07
CA PHE A 487 26.75 7.86 -16.64
C PHE A 487 27.97 7.64 -15.73
N LEU A 488 27.84 6.77 -14.73
CA LEU A 488 28.92 6.46 -13.77
C LEU A 488 30.15 5.83 -14.43
N GLU A 489 29.96 4.93 -15.39
CA GLU A 489 31.05 4.30 -16.16
C GLU A 489 31.91 5.29 -16.95
N LYS A 490 31.37 6.47 -17.26
CA LYS A 490 32.05 7.53 -18.01
C LYS A 490 32.62 8.63 -17.11
N GLN A 491 32.38 8.56 -15.79
CA GLN A 491 32.87 9.58 -14.87
C GLN A 491 34.38 9.41 -14.64
N SER A 492 35.14 10.50 -14.77
CA SER A 492 36.56 10.60 -14.35
C SER A 492 36.67 11.13 -12.93
N GLU A 493 35.71 11.94 -12.47
CA GLU A 493 35.68 12.48 -11.11
C GLU A 493 35.32 11.40 -10.09
N GLY A 494 35.80 11.60 -8.86
CA GLY A 494 35.46 10.72 -7.74
C GLY A 494 33.98 10.82 -7.38
N PHE A 495 33.34 9.68 -7.12
CA PHE A 495 31.97 9.60 -6.71
C PHE A 495 31.70 8.49 -5.68
N MET A 496 30.65 8.68 -4.89
CA MET A 496 30.02 7.64 -4.11
C MET A 496 28.59 7.45 -4.61
N PHE A 497 28.25 6.24 -5.04
CA PHE A 497 26.91 5.88 -5.47
C PHE A 497 26.28 4.90 -4.49
N LEU A 498 25.22 5.34 -3.81
CA LEU A 498 24.41 4.50 -2.92
C LEU A 498 23.13 4.11 -3.67
N TYR A 499 23.03 2.85 -4.04
CA TYR A 499 21.85 2.29 -4.71
C TYR A 499 21.01 1.48 -3.74
N ILE A 500 19.72 1.80 -3.66
CA ILE A 500 18.77 1.20 -2.74
C ILE A 500 17.59 0.71 -3.52
N SER A 501 17.34 -0.59 -3.44
CA SER A 501 16.14 -1.20 -4.04
C SER A 501 15.48 -2.17 -3.05
N PRO A 502 14.22 -2.55 -3.22
CA PRO A 502 13.59 -3.53 -2.34
C PRO A 502 14.17 -4.94 -2.49
N ARG A 503 15.17 -5.17 -3.39
CA ARG A 503 15.61 -6.51 -3.75
C ARG A 503 17.11 -6.68 -3.87
N VAL A 504 17.60 -7.70 -3.18
CA VAL A 504 19.02 -8.08 -3.19
C VAL A 504 19.51 -8.46 -4.60
N VAL A 505 18.66 -9.10 -5.44
CA VAL A 505 19.02 -9.51 -6.80
C VAL A 505 19.30 -8.31 -7.71
N ILE A 506 18.47 -7.24 -7.62
CA ILE A 506 18.68 -6.03 -8.42
C ILE A 506 19.94 -5.31 -7.95
N ASN A 507 20.16 -5.26 -6.63
CA ASN A 507 21.38 -4.69 -6.06
C ASN A 507 22.62 -5.40 -6.61
N ARG A 508 22.54 -6.73 -6.76
CA ARG A 508 23.63 -7.53 -7.31
C ARG A 508 23.91 -7.21 -8.77
N ASP A 509 22.87 -7.13 -9.59
CA ASP A 509 22.99 -6.76 -11.01
C ASP A 509 23.69 -5.40 -11.20
N VAL A 510 23.39 -4.41 -10.33
CA VAL A 510 24.03 -3.10 -10.35
C VAL A 510 25.52 -3.19 -9.96
N THR A 511 25.85 -3.96 -8.91
CA THR A 511 27.23 -4.14 -8.51
C THR A 511 28.04 -4.85 -9.59
N ASP A 512 27.50 -5.92 -10.18
CA ASP A 512 28.19 -6.72 -11.19
C ASP A 512 28.48 -5.89 -12.46
N LYS A 513 27.52 -5.07 -12.92
CA LYS A 513 27.69 -4.18 -14.07
C LYS A 513 28.76 -3.13 -13.84
N LEU A 514 28.80 -2.54 -12.64
CA LEU A 514 29.78 -1.50 -12.31
C LEU A 514 31.16 -2.06 -11.92
N ALA A 515 31.22 -3.26 -11.36
CA ALA A 515 32.47 -3.91 -10.98
C ALA A 515 33.29 -4.42 -12.16
N ARG A 516 32.62 -4.83 -13.22
CA ARG A 516 33.27 -5.50 -14.36
C ARG A 516 32.91 -4.85 -15.70
N LYS A 517 33.96 -4.65 -16.52
CA LYS A 517 33.82 -4.15 -17.87
C LYS A 517 34.49 -5.16 -18.83
N ASN A 518 33.67 -5.78 -19.70
CA ASN A 518 34.16 -6.85 -20.62
C ASN A 518 34.96 -7.96 -19.88
N GLY A 519 34.48 -8.34 -18.70
CA GLY A 519 35.11 -9.38 -17.86
C GLY A 519 36.28 -8.91 -16.98
N ASN A 520 36.84 -7.73 -17.23
CA ASN A 520 37.95 -7.16 -16.47
C ASN A 520 37.45 -6.26 -15.33
N TYR A 521 38.28 -6.02 -14.32
CA TYR A 521 38.00 -5.07 -13.25
C TYR A 521 37.80 -3.66 -13.82
N SER A 522 36.75 -2.99 -13.40
CA SER A 522 36.41 -1.65 -13.89
C SER A 522 37.23 -0.53 -13.24
N GLY A 523 37.82 -0.78 -12.07
CA GLY A 523 38.43 0.23 -11.21
C GLY A 523 37.44 0.88 -10.22
N ILE A 524 36.13 0.59 -10.33
CA ILE A 524 35.09 1.07 -9.42
C ILE A 524 34.90 0.08 -8.27
N ALA A 525 35.19 0.49 -7.05
CA ALA A 525 35.00 -0.36 -5.88
C ALA A 525 33.50 -0.56 -5.59
N THR A 526 33.06 -1.80 -5.46
CA THR A 526 31.66 -2.13 -5.17
C THR A 526 31.54 -2.89 -3.86
N LEU A 527 30.56 -2.51 -3.05
CA LEU A 527 30.23 -3.14 -1.75
C LEU A 527 28.75 -3.51 -1.71
N THR A 528 28.46 -4.74 -1.32
CA THR A 528 27.11 -5.19 -1.03
C THR A 528 27.09 -6.17 0.14
N THR A 529 25.97 -6.23 0.84
CA THR A 529 25.72 -7.24 1.89
C THR A 529 24.22 -7.40 2.15
N ASN A 530 23.88 -8.45 2.84
CA ASN A 530 22.52 -8.70 3.28
C ASN A 530 22.48 -9.40 4.65
N ALA A 531 21.33 -9.50 5.27
CA ALA A 531 21.19 -10.08 6.61
C ALA A 531 21.61 -11.57 6.65
N ASN A 532 21.33 -12.34 5.58
CA ASN A 532 21.72 -13.74 5.52
C ASN A 532 23.24 -13.89 5.48
N LEU A 533 23.90 -13.10 4.65
CA LEU A 533 25.35 -13.10 4.55
C LEU A 533 26.00 -12.75 5.89
N ILE A 534 25.56 -11.66 6.53
CA ILE A 534 26.06 -11.25 7.87
C ILE A 534 25.89 -12.38 8.89
N ASN A 535 24.81 -13.14 8.83
CA ASN A 535 24.55 -14.21 9.79
C ASN A 535 25.41 -15.48 9.55
N LEU A 536 25.73 -15.79 8.32
CA LEU A 536 26.29 -17.08 7.93
C LEU A 536 27.81 -17.04 7.61
N ALA A 537 28.26 -15.93 7.05
CA ALA A 537 29.66 -15.81 6.68
C ALA A 537 30.65 -15.93 7.85
N PRO A 538 30.36 -15.45 9.08
CA PRO A 538 31.24 -15.67 10.22
C PRO A 538 31.48 -17.16 10.55
N LYS A 539 30.44 -17.97 10.47
CA LYS A 539 30.54 -19.41 10.70
C LYS A 539 31.30 -20.11 9.57
N TRP A 540 30.97 -19.77 8.33
CA TRP A 540 31.69 -20.26 7.15
C TRP A 540 33.16 -19.95 7.20
N TYR A 541 33.52 -18.70 7.55
CA TYR A 541 34.93 -18.26 7.63
C TYR A 541 35.68 -19.04 8.71
N LYS A 542 35.10 -19.21 9.90
CA LYS A 542 35.67 -19.96 11.01
C LYS A 542 35.95 -21.42 10.61
N GLU A 543 35.02 -22.06 9.93
CA GLU A 543 35.14 -23.45 9.49
C GLU A 543 36.19 -23.60 8.38
N LYS A 544 36.15 -22.75 7.36
CA LYS A 544 37.00 -22.84 6.17
C LYS A 544 38.48 -22.57 6.48
N TYR A 545 38.74 -21.61 7.33
CA TYR A 545 40.10 -21.16 7.64
C TYR A 545 40.58 -21.62 9.02
N ASN A 546 39.84 -22.46 9.71
CA ASN A 546 40.12 -22.88 11.09
C ASN A 546 40.51 -21.73 12.03
N SER A 547 39.83 -20.59 11.85
CA SER A 547 40.17 -19.31 12.42
C SER A 547 39.54 -19.12 13.81
N LYS A 548 40.36 -18.69 14.78
CA LYS A 548 39.85 -18.25 16.09
C LYS A 548 39.44 -16.78 16.12
N ARG A 549 39.60 -16.06 15.00
CA ARG A 549 39.26 -14.65 14.88
C ARG A 549 37.76 -14.44 15.05
N PHE A 550 37.39 -13.47 15.87
CA PHE A 550 36.00 -13.06 16.02
C PHE A 550 35.55 -12.25 14.82
N ILE A 551 34.62 -12.79 14.06
CA ILE A 551 33.97 -12.15 12.90
C ILE A 551 32.50 -11.95 13.24
N ASP A 552 31.97 -10.75 13.08
CA ASP A 552 30.57 -10.40 13.33
C ASP A 552 29.80 -9.99 12.07
N SER A 553 30.49 -9.71 10.96
CA SER A 553 29.87 -9.26 9.71
C SER A 553 30.69 -9.63 8.48
N ALA A 554 30.04 -9.54 7.32
CA ALA A 554 30.69 -9.77 6.02
C ALA A 554 30.12 -8.83 4.96
N VAL A 555 30.96 -8.45 4.01
CA VAL A 555 30.60 -7.70 2.80
C VAL A 555 31.19 -8.38 1.59
N VAL A 556 30.42 -8.37 0.49
CA VAL A 556 30.93 -8.74 -0.82
C VAL A 556 31.60 -7.54 -1.43
N PHE A 557 32.84 -7.72 -1.89
CA PHE A 557 33.64 -6.69 -2.50
C PHE A 557 34.08 -7.16 -3.90
N ASP A 558 34.02 -6.23 -4.88
CA ASP A 558 34.48 -6.47 -6.26
C ASP A 558 34.89 -5.14 -6.92
N GLY A 559 35.34 -5.20 -8.16
CA GLY A 559 35.55 -4.05 -9.05
C GLY A 559 36.98 -3.51 -9.11
N VAL A 560 37.82 -3.79 -8.13
CA VAL A 560 39.22 -3.34 -8.10
C VAL A 560 40.14 -4.49 -7.72
N GLU A 561 41.24 -4.61 -8.44
CA GLU A 561 42.27 -5.63 -8.23
C GLU A 561 43.32 -5.20 -7.20
N ASN A 562 43.87 -6.13 -6.45
CA ASN A 562 45.02 -5.94 -5.55
C ASN A 562 44.92 -4.82 -4.51
N LEU A 563 43.75 -4.74 -3.82
CA LEU A 563 43.58 -3.79 -2.72
C LEU A 563 44.01 -4.34 -1.37
N ASN A 564 44.44 -3.42 -0.50
CA ASN A 564 44.62 -3.72 0.89
C ASN A 564 43.23 -3.89 1.56
N LEU A 565 42.96 -5.08 2.06
CA LEU A 565 41.74 -5.32 2.79
C LEU A 565 41.90 -4.97 4.27
N PRO A 566 41.00 -4.19 4.86
CA PRO A 566 41.11 -3.77 6.24
C PRO A 566 40.99 -4.96 7.20
N ASP A 567 41.84 -4.97 8.22
CA ASP A 567 41.65 -5.89 9.36
C ASP A 567 40.52 -5.46 10.28
N GLY A 568 39.77 -6.42 10.84
CA GLY A 568 38.67 -6.12 11.76
C GLY A 568 37.68 -7.24 11.89
N LYS A 569 36.54 -6.94 12.47
CA LYS A 569 35.44 -7.89 12.70
C LYS A 569 34.62 -8.18 11.43
N THR A 570 34.79 -7.43 10.37
CA THR A 570 34.14 -7.62 9.08
C THR A 570 35.09 -8.29 8.10
N ILE A 571 34.65 -9.33 7.42
CA ILE A 571 35.39 -9.95 6.34
C ILE A 571 34.93 -9.41 4.98
N PHE A 572 35.89 -9.24 4.08
CA PHE A 572 35.64 -8.92 2.68
C PHE A 572 35.74 -10.22 1.87
N ILE A 573 34.68 -10.55 1.17
CA ILE A 573 34.58 -11.78 0.37
C ILE A 573 34.33 -11.45 -1.10
N SER A 574 34.80 -12.31 -1.98
CA SER A 574 34.50 -12.21 -3.39
C SER A 574 33.09 -12.73 -3.74
N PRO A 575 32.52 -12.39 -4.91
CA PRO A 575 31.31 -12.97 -5.41
C PRO A 575 31.30 -14.51 -5.44
N ALA A 576 32.43 -15.13 -5.80
CA ALA A 576 32.56 -16.58 -5.79
C ALA A 576 32.44 -17.19 -4.38
N GLN A 577 33.01 -16.53 -3.39
CA GLN A 577 32.92 -16.95 -1.98
C GLN A 577 31.48 -16.75 -1.44
N GLU A 578 30.75 -15.70 -1.89
CA GLU A 578 29.36 -15.54 -1.56
C GLU A 578 28.52 -16.71 -2.07
N HIS A 579 28.73 -17.13 -3.32
CA HIS A 579 28.06 -18.33 -3.86
C HIS A 579 28.37 -19.61 -3.06
N GLU A 580 29.61 -19.76 -2.58
CA GLU A 580 29.98 -20.88 -1.73
C GLU A 580 29.23 -20.85 -0.38
N ILE A 581 29.07 -19.68 0.22
CA ILE A 581 28.32 -19.48 1.47
C ILE A 581 26.85 -19.82 1.23
N ASP A 582 26.23 -19.29 0.17
CA ASP A 582 24.85 -19.57 -0.17
C ASP A 582 24.58 -21.05 -0.45
N ALA A 583 25.47 -21.76 -1.13
CA ALA A 583 25.35 -23.20 -1.39
C ALA A 583 25.37 -24.05 -0.09
N LYS A 584 26.16 -23.64 0.91
CA LYS A 584 26.17 -24.31 2.24
C LYS A 584 24.87 -24.12 3.03
N ILE A 585 24.18 -22.99 2.85
CA ILE A 585 22.88 -22.72 3.45
C ILE A 585 21.87 -23.79 3.02
N VAL A 586 21.88 -24.12 1.73
CA VAL A 586 20.96 -25.10 1.13
C VAL A 586 21.06 -26.46 1.76
N SER A 587 22.26 -26.95 1.95
CA SER A 587 22.50 -28.25 2.55
C SER A 587 22.09 -28.28 4.04
N ALA A 588 22.32 -27.19 4.78
CA ALA A 588 21.97 -27.09 6.18
C ALA A 588 20.45 -26.90 6.42
N THR A 589 19.75 -26.20 5.52
CA THR A 589 18.30 -25.96 5.66
C THR A 589 17.49 -27.19 5.31
N LYS A 590 17.93 -27.98 4.32
CA LYS A 590 17.34 -29.30 4.03
C LYS A 590 17.49 -30.28 5.20
N ALA A 591 18.58 -30.18 5.95
CA ALA A 591 18.81 -31.00 7.16
C ALA A 591 18.09 -30.49 8.42
N LYS A 592 17.71 -29.20 8.47
CA LYS A 592 17.19 -28.50 9.67
C LYS A 592 15.68 -28.20 9.69
N ASN A 593 14.90 -28.61 8.73
CA ASN A 593 13.42 -28.59 8.88
C ASN A 593 12.91 -29.51 10.01
N ALA A 594 13.83 -30.08 10.76
CA ALA A 594 13.54 -30.95 11.92
C ALA A 594 13.93 -30.38 13.30
N LEU A 595 14.72 -29.30 13.42
CA LEU A 595 15.23 -28.84 14.72
C LEU A 595 15.29 -27.31 14.87
N ASN A 596 14.38 -26.78 15.66
CA ASN A 596 14.40 -25.58 16.53
C ASN A 596 14.73 -24.19 15.98
N GLU A 597 13.68 -23.40 15.72
CA GLU A 597 13.70 -21.93 15.54
C GLU A 597 14.24 -21.15 16.78
N ARG A 598 14.37 -21.75 17.94
CA ARG A 598 14.75 -21.05 19.19
C ARG A 598 16.21 -20.64 19.25
N ASP A 599 17.14 -21.43 18.73
CA ASP A 599 18.57 -21.15 18.81
C ASP A 599 19.04 -20.05 17.84
N TYR A 600 18.28 -19.80 16.78
CA TYR A 600 18.61 -18.76 15.80
C TYR A 600 18.33 -17.33 16.29
N LYS A 601 17.38 -17.14 17.21
CA LYS A 601 17.00 -15.81 17.73
C LYS A 601 18.01 -15.21 18.73
N ILE A 602 18.74 -16.03 19.43
CA ILE A 602 19.64 -15.55 20.50
C ILE A 602 20.99 -15.05 19.95
N GLU A 603 21.51 -15.65 18.90
CA GLU A 603 22.77 -15.20 18.28
C GLU A 603 22.63 -13.94 17.40
N SER A 604 21.43 -13.60 16.91
CA SER A 604 21.18 -12.45 16.04
C SER A 604 21.13 -11.10 16.77
N ILE A 605 21.04 -11.08 18.09
CA ILE A 605 20.81 -9.87 18.91
C ILE A 605 22.04 -8.97 18.97
N HIS A 606 23.24 -9.48 18.71
CA HIS A 606 24.49 -8.75 18.87
C HIS A 606 25.22 -8.44 17.54
N ARG A 607 24.64 -8.77 16.38
CA ARG A 607 25.28 -8.53 15.07
C ARG A 607 24.96 -7.15 14.50
N PRO A 608 25.91 -6.48 13.84
CA PRO A 608 25.65 -5.19 13.21
C PRO A 608 24.63 -5.33 12.08
N GLY A 609 23.76 -4.34 11.92
CA GLY A 609 22.80 -4.30 10.81
C GLY A 609 23.48 -4.06 9.46
N VAL A 610 22.75 -4.33 8.37
CA VAL A 610 23.22 -4.20 6.96
C VAL A 610 23.85 -2.83 6.69
N LEU A 611 23.12 -1.74 6.97
CA LEU A 611 23.61 -0.37 6.69
C LEU A 611 24.84 0.01 7.54
N LYS A 612 24.88 -0.44 8.80
CA LYS A 612 26.06 -0.24 9.66
C LYS A 612 27.28 -0.99 9.12
N THR A 613 27.10 -2.22 8.70
CA THR A 613 28.18 -3.03 8.12
C THR A 613 28.73 -2.37 6.87
N LEU A 614 27.85 -1.93 5.96
CA LEU A 614 28.27 -1.25 4.71
C LEU A 614 29.01 0.05 4.97
N ALA A 615 28.47 0.92 5.82
CA ALA A 615 29.08 2.21 6.14
C ALA A 615 30.46 2.06 6.80
N THR A 616 30.57 1.17 7.81
CA THR A 616 31.84 0.89 8.49
C THR A 616 32.86 0.25 7.55
N SER A 617 32.43 -0.67 6.67
CA SER A 617 33.31 -1.32 5.70
C SER A 617 33.79 -0.34 4.63
N ALA A 618 32.92 0.52 4.12
CA ALA A 618 33.27 1.57 3.17
C ALA A 618 34.32 2.53 3.76
N ARG A 619 34.11 3.04 4.99
CA ARG A 619 35.06 3.87 5.69
C ARG A 619 36.42 3.20 5.78
N LYS A 620 36.47 1.99 6.34
CA LYS A 620 37.73 1.25 6.54
C LYS A 620 38.44 0.96 5.23
N LEU A 621 37.69 0.60 4.17
CA LEU A 621 38.26 0.36 2.85
C LEU A 621 38.92 1.63 2.28
N LEU A 622 38.24 2.76 2.40
CA LEU A 622 38.76 4.07 1.95
C LEU A 622 39.96 4.55 2.79
N GLU A 623 40.05 4.21 4.06
CA GLU A 623 41.19 4.56 4.94
C GLU A 623 42.46 3.85 4.52
N VAL A 624 42.37 2.54 4.21
CA VAL A 624 43.58 1.76 3.84
C VAL A 624 43.90 1.81 2.35
N ASN A 625 43.02 2.38 1.51
CA ASN A 625 43.21 2.53 0.07
C ASN A 625 42.95 3.99 -0.38
N PRO A 626 43.91 4.90 -0.18
CA PRO A 626 43.70 6.33 -0.51
C PRO A 626 43.50 6.61 -2.01
N LYS A 627 43.83 5.70 -2.89
CA LYS A 627 43.63 5.81 -4.35
C LYS A 627 42.19 5.55 -4.82
N ILE A 628 41.35 4.90 -4.02
CA ILE A 628 39.95 4.67 -4.40
C ILE A 628 39.21 5.99 -4.33
N ASN A 629 38.69 6.47 -5.45
CA ASN A 629 37.88 7.66 -5.56
C ASN A 629 36.48 7.37 -6.12
N GLN A 630 36.22 6.13 -6.56
CA GLN A 630 34.91 5.69 -7.08
C GLN A 630 34.39 4.50 -6.27
N LEU A 631 33.28 4.70 -5.59
CA LEU A 631 32.69 3.74 -4.66
C LEU A 631 31.21 3.54 -4.94
N VAL A 632 30.78 2.30 -5.04
CA VAL A 632 29.38 1.89 -5.17
C VAL A 632 28.98 1.04 -3.97
N ILE A 633 27.89 1.42 -3.34
CA ILE A 633 27.31 0.70 -2.20
C ILE A 633 25.89 0.34 -2.55
N THR A 634 25.48 -0.91 -2.39
CA THR A 634 24.10 -1.32 -2.62
C THR A 634 23.46 -1.90 -1.36
N ALA A 635 22.20 -1.55 -1.12
CA ALA A 635 21.43 -1.98 0.04
C ALA A 635 19.98 -2.26 -0.32
N ALA A 636 19.33 -3.17 0.45
CA ALA A 636 17.91 -3.41 0.30
C ALA A 636 17.09 -2.49 1.21
N THR A 637 15.93 -1.99 0.72
CA THR A 637 14.98 -1.16 1.50
C THR A 637 14.51 -1.86 2.78
N GLN A 638 14.48 -3.19 2.81
CA GLN A 638 14.17 -4.01 3.99
C GLN A 638 15.19 -3.83 5.13
N GLY A 639 16.35 -3.24 4.86
CA GLY A 639 17.30 -2.79 5.88
C GLY A 639 16.79 -1.65 6.75
N TYR A 640 15.69 -1.00 6.34
CA TYR A 640 15.06 0.05 7.12
C TYR A 640 14.28 -0.50 8.30
N ARG A 641 14.63 -0.07 9.49
CA ARG A 641 13.87 -0.30 10.73
C ARG A 641 13.88 0.96 11.56
N SER A 642 12.75 1.29 12.17
CA SER A 642 12.63 2.36 13.16
C SER A 642 12.46 1.74 14.54
N LEU A 643 13.36 2.09 15.47
CA LEU A 643 13.36 1.67 16.87
C LEU A 643 13.59 2.91 17.74
N ASP A 644 12.65 3.22 18.62
CA ASP A 644 12.80 4.27 19.67
C ASP A 644 13.41 5.59 19.19
N ASN A 645 12.80 6.24 18.20
CA ASN A 645 13.26 7.50 17.57
C ASN A 645 14.61 7.41 16.79
N LYS A 646 15.24 6.24 16.70
CA LYS A 646 16.40 5.99 15.86
C LYS A 646 15.99 5.13 14.67
N THR A 647 16.54 5.45 13.50
CA THR A 647 16.35 4.65 12.29
C THR A 647 17.68 3.98 11.93
N THR A 648 17.59 2.85 11.21
CA THR A 648 18.79 2.17 10.72
C THR A 648 19.59 3.03 9.74
N ILE A 649 19.02 4.09 9.16
CA ILE A 649 19.72 5.07 8.32
C ILE A 649 20.74 5.86 9.14
N ASN A 650 20.50 6.10 10.42
CA ASN A 650 21.48 6.72 11.30
C ASN A 650 22.82 5.94 11.34
N ALA A 651 22.79 4.65 11.05
CA ALA A 651 24.00 3.85 10.95
C ALA A 651 24.90 4.22 9.76
N LEU A 652 24.39 4.92 8.76
CA LEU A 652 25.21 5.48 7.67
C LEU A 652 26.15 6.59 8.17
N GLU A 653 25.91 7.17 9.35
CA GLU A 653 26.84 8.11 10.00
C GLU A 653 28.21 7.46 10.27
N GLU A 654 28.26 6.14 10.42
CA GLU A 654 29.50 5.35 10.59
C GLU A 654 30.44 5.39 9.36
N LEU A 655 30.00 6.00 8.25
CA LEU A 655 30.87 6.31 7.11
C LEU A 655 31.99 7.29 7.51
N PHE A 656 31.76 8.10 8.54
CA PHE A 656 32.70 9.04 9.07
C PHE A 656 33.03 8.73 10.54
N LYS A 657 34.24 9.11 10.99
CA LYS A 657 34.67 8.95 12.38
C LYS A 657 34.06 10.01 13.29
N SER A 658 33.99 11.23 12.78
CA SER A 658 33.55 12.39 13.54
C SER A 658 32.11 12.80 13.21
N LYS A 659 31.38 13.32 14.20
CA LYS A 659 30.03 13.85 13.99
C LYS A 659 30.07 15.06 13.03
N ALA A 660 29.03 15.16 12.19
CA ALA A 660 28.94 16.20 11.16
C ALA A 660 28.98 17.63 11.72
N ASP A 661 28.39 17.86 12.90
CA ASP A 661 28.29 19.13 13.61
C ASP A 661 29.59 19.55 14.33
N SER A 662 30.62 18.74 14.34
CA SER A 662 31.88 19.00 14.99
C SER A 662 32.94 19.57 14.03
N LYS A 663 33.83 20.42 14.53
CA LYS A 663 34.97 20.94 13.73
C LYS A 663 35.82 19.83 13.08
N PRO A 664 36.20 18.74 13.79
CA PRO A 664 36.87 17.60 13.16
C PRO A 664 36.03 16.95 12.07
N GLY A 665 34.73 16.86 12.27
CA GLY A 665 33.82 16.25 11.31
C GLY A 665 33.64 17.04 10.02
N ILE A 666 33.60 18.37 10.10
CA ILE A 666 33.57 19.25 8.93
C ILE A 666 34.88 19.09 8.13
N ARG A 667 36.03 19.04 8.83
CA ARG A 667 37.37 18.83 8.18
C ARG A 667 37.41 17.46 7.50
N GLU A 668 37.03 16.41 8.21
CA GLU A 668 36.99 15.04 7.65
C GLU A 668 36.17 14.98 6.35
N ARG A 669 35.04 15.67 6.29
CA ARG A 669 34.19 15.73 5.09
C ARG A 669 34.79 16.61 3.99
N SER A 670 35.45 17.69 4.37
CA SER A 670 36.21 18.53 3.42
C SER A 670 37.33 17.73 2.75
N ASP A 671 38.09 16.94 3.53
CA ASP A 671 39.14 16.07 3.01
C ASP A 671 38.56 14.95 2.12
N PHE A 672 37.41 14.40 2.54
CA PHE A 672 36.66 13.40 1.75
C PHE A 672 36.21 13.98 0.41
N SER A 673 35.75 15.24 0.36
CA SER A 673 35.29 15.89 -0.87
C SER A 673 36.38 16.10 -1.91
N GLN A 674 37.64 16.25 -1.51
CA GLN A 674 38.76 16.34 -2.45
C GLN A 674 38.91 15.06 -3.28
N ARG A 675 38.50 13.95 -2.73
CA ARG A 675 38.60 12.64 -3.32
C ARG A 675 37.29 12.16 -3.93
N ILE A 676 36.17 12.43 -3.26
CA ILE A 676 34.82 12.00 -3.62
C ILE A 676 33.88 13.23 -3.53
N PRO A 677 33.90 14.13 -4.51
CA PRO A 677 33.07 15.33 -4.49
C PRO A 677 31.60 15.05 -4.82
N THR A 678 31.30 13.98 -5.54
CA THR A 678 29.95 13.69 -6.02
C THR A 678 29.32 12.53 -5.23
N ILE A 679 28.18 12.84 -4.59
CA ILE A 679 27.39 11.88 -3.82
C ILE A 679 26.07 11.64 -4.55
N ILE A 680 25.85 10.43 -5.01
CA ILE A 680 24.64 10.04 -5.73
C ILE A 680 23.92 8.97 -4.91
N VAL A 681 22.66 9.21 -4.62
CA VAL A 681 21.79 8.23 -3.98
C VAL A 681 20.61 7.97 -4.89
N MET A 682 20.37 6.71 -5.23
CA MET A 682 19.21 6.29 -6.00
C MET A 682 18.37 5.32 -5.19
N VAL A 683 17.11 5.67 -5.02
CA VAL A 683 16.10 4.79 -4.43
C VAL A 683 15.17 4.31 -5.54
N ASP A 684 15.20 3.02 -5.80
CA ASP A 684 14.35 2.39 -6.82
C ASP A 684 13.12 1.73 -6.20
N GLU A 685 12.03 1.66 -6.95
CA GLU A 685 10.72 1.16 -6.50
C GLU A 685 10.25 1.89 -5.20
N VAL A 686 10.27 3.23 -5.20
CA VAL A 686 9.92 4.06 -4.02
C VAL A 686 8.53 3.77 -3.50
N THR A 687 7.56 3.47 -4.37
CA THR A 687 6.17 3.19 -4.00
C THR A 687 5.92 1.74 -3.61
N GLY A 688 6.93 0.87 -3.73
CA GLY A 688 6.86 -0.54 -3.33
C GLY A 688 6.97 -0.74 -1.82
N ASP A 689 6.26 -1.72 -1.26
CA ASP A 689 6.37 -2.24 0.13
C ASP A 689 6.29 -1.19 1.27
N GLY A 690 5.79 0.03 1.02
CA GLY A 690 5.50 1.05 2.04
C GLY A 690 6.72 1.68 2.75
N ALA A 691 7.91 1.13 2.59
CA ALA A 691 9.12 1.61 3.26
C ALA A 691 9.92 2.64 2.42
N GLY A 692 9.71 2.66 1.09
CA GLY A 692 10.53 3.46 0.17
C GLY A 692 10.42 4.96 0.42
N ALA A 693 9.21 5.49 0.61
CA ALA A 693 8.99 6.92 0.89
C ALA A 693 9.65 7.36 2.20
N LEU A 694 9.52 6.55 3.26
CA LEU A 694 10.14 6.82 4.54
C LEU A 694 11.67 6.74 4.46
N PHE A 695 12.16 5.82 3.62
CA PHE A 695 13.59 5.70 3.34
C PHE A 695 14.11 6.96 2.66
N VAL A 696 13.43 7.46 1.62
CA VAL A 696 13.80 8.71 0.91
C VAL A 696 13.81 9.90 1.87
N HIS A 697 12.77 10.03 2.70
CA HIS A 697 12.68 11.10 3.70
C HIS A 697 13.88 11.11 4.65
N LYS A 698 14.24 9.95 5.20
CA LYS A 698 15.36 9.85 6.15
C LYS A 698 16.73 9.92 5.47
N LEU A 699 16.82 9.50 4.22
CA LEU A 699 18.03 9.71 3.42
C LEU A 699 18.26 11.18 3.12
N GLU A 700 17.21 11.93 2.79
CA GLU A 700 17.33 13.38 2.59
C GLU A 700 17.85 14.07 3.85
N GLU A 701 17.27 13.77 5.03
CA GLU A 701 17.76 14.29 6.31
C GLU A 701 19.25 13.96 6.53
N TRP A 702 19.65 12.71 6.25
CA TRP A 702 21.03 12.25 6.38
C TRP A 702 21.94 12.96 5.38
N LEU A 703 21.57 13.05 4.11
CA LEU A 703 22.34 13.73 3.06
C LEU A 703 22.54 15.21 3.39
N HIS A 704 21.48 15.90 3.79
CA HIS A 704 21.54 17.30 4.15
C HIS A 704 22.49 17.53 5.34
N LYS A 705 22.32 16.75 6.42
CA LYS A 705 23.15 16.84 7.61
C LYS A 705 24.63 16.53 7.34
N GLN A 706 24.91 15.50 6.54
CA GLN A 706 26.28 15.04 6.33
C GLN A 706 27.06 15.90 5.33
N PHE A 707 26.40 16.43 4.30
CA PHE A 707 27.09 17.01 3.16
C PHE A 707 26.75 18.49 2.89
N ILE A 708 25.72 19.07 3.49
CA ILE A 708 25.25 20.42 3.18
C ILE A 708 25.23 21.34 4.41
N GLU A 709 24.56 20.95 5.49
CA GLU A 709 24.14 21.81 6.60
C GLU A 709 25.28 22.58 7.26
N TYR A 710 26.38 21.92 7.55
CA TYR A 710 27.47 22.50 8.35
C TYR A 710 28.52 23.24 7.53
N PHE A 711 28.36 23.33 6.22
CA PHE A 711 29.26 24.09 5.33
C PHE A 711 28.85 25.55 5.10
N GLN A 712 27.83 26.04 5.81
CA GLN A 712 27.36 27.44 5.75
C GLN A 712 27.12 27.94 4.31
N GLY A 713 26.50 27.16 3.47
CA GLY A 713 26.18 27.46 2.06
C GLY A 713 27.36 27.31 1.09
N LYS A 714 28.53 26.85 1.54
CA LYS A 714 29.74 26.63 0.71
C LYS A 714 30.13 25.16 0.67
N SER A 715 29.15 24.26 0.63
CA SER A 715 29.46 22.84 0.56
C SER A 715 30.22 22.49 -0.73
N PRO A 716 31.34 21.74 -0.63
CA PRO A 716 32.08 21.27 -1.78
C PRO A 716 31.44 20.09 -2.49
N PHE A 717 30.36 19.56 -1.96
CA PHE A 717 29.69 18.37 -2.48
C PHE A 717 28.63 18.67 -3.54
N LYS A 718 28.61 17.86 -4.58
CA LYS A 718 27.49 17.71 -5.51
C LYS A 718 26.64 16.52 -5.03
N VAL A 719 25.48 16.81 -4.46
CA VAL A 719 24.60 15.77 -3.92
C VAL A 719 23.41 15.57 -4.84
N ILE A 720 23.16 14.33 -5.26
CA ILE A 720 22.09 13.98 -6.20
C ILE A 720 21.23 12.89 -5.54
N LEU A 721 19.95 13.16 -5.38
CA LEU A 721 18.94 12.22 -4.91
C LEU A 721 18.01 11.83 -6.06
N ILE A 722 18.11 10.59 -6.49
CA ILE A 722 17.31 10.02 -7.57
C ILE A 722 16.21 9.14 -6.97
N MET A 723 14.99 9.44 -7.31
CA MET A 723 13.83 8.61 -6.99
C MET A 723 13.33 7.96 -8.27
N ALA A 724 13.26 6.64 -8.29
CA ALA A 724 12.82 5.90 -9.46
C ALA A 724 11.62 5.01 -9.13
N ASP A 725 10.58 5.11 -9.92
CA ASP A 725 9.40 4.25 -9.81
C ASP A 725 8.62 4.22 -11.13
N ALA A 726 7.72 3.26 -11.25
CA ALA A 726 6.78 3.17 -12.37
C ALA A 726 5.48 3.94 -12.12
N SER A 727 5.29 4.50 -10.93
CA SER A 727 4.02 5.05 -10.46
C SER A 727 4.08 6.46 -9.89
N LEU A 728 5.14 7.21 -10.17
CA LEU A 728 5.30 8.61 -9.73
C LEU A 728 4.56 9.62 -10.63
N SER A 729 3.48 9.21 -11.27
CA SER A 729 2.83 9.90 -12.39
C SER A 729 2.15 11.23 -12.07
N ASN A 730 2.12 11.63 -10.81
CA ASN A 730 1.44 12.86 -10.43
C ASN A 730 2.22 13.58 -9.32
N GLU A 731 2.38 14.89 -9.46
CA GLU A 731 3.03 15.76 -8.47
C GLU A 731 2.41 15.60 -7.08
N VAL A 732 1.10 15.46 -7.02
CA VAL A 732 0.35 15.24 -5.78
C VAL A 732 0.74 13.93 -5.13
N ILE A 733 0.84 12.85 -5.90
CA ILE A 733 1.27 11.53 -5.42
C ILE A 733 2.70 11.63 -4.92
N LEU A 734 3.58 12.23 -5.72
CA LEU A 734 4.98 12.40 -5.37
C LEU A 734 5.14 13.21 -4.07
N ASN A 735 4.49 14.36 -3.96
CA ASN A 735 4.51 15.19 -2.77
C ASN A 735 3.95 14.48 -1.55
N ASN A 736 2.89 13.69 -1.71
CA ASN A 736 2.32 12.91 -0.62
C ASN A 736 3.22 11.78 -0.16
N TYR A 737 3.80 11.02 -1.09
CA TYR A 737 4.72 9.96 -0.75
C TYR A 737 5.95 10.50 0.00
N LEU A 738 6.48 11.63 -0.43
CA LEU A 738 7.72 12.16 0.09
C LEU A 738 7.56 13.07 1.31
N SER A 739 6.41 13.72 1.46
CA SER A 739 6.14 14.59 2.62
C SER A 739 5.62 13.83 3.84
N HIS A 740 5.11 12.62 3.68
CA HIS A 740 4.55 11.80 4.76
C HIS A 740 5.35 10.51 4.97
N ASN A 741 5.48 10.12 6.22
CA ASN A 741 6.25 8.93 6.63
C ASN A 741 5.60 7.59 6.26
N LYS A 742 4.52 7.58 5.46
CA LYS A 742 3.78 6.36 5.09
C LYS A 742 3.28 6.46 3.67
N ALA A 743 3.46 5.37 2.92
CA ALA A 743 2.85 5.21 1.61
C ALA A 743 1.32 5.10 1.72
N PRO A 744 0.55 5.71 0.83
CA PRO A 744 -0.89 5.46 0.76
C PRO A 744 -1.18 4.02 0.34
N ASP A 745 -2.09 3.35 1.02
CA ASP A 745 -2.52 1.98 0.68
C ASP A 745 -3.49 1.93 -0.53
N LYS A 746 -3.67 3.05 -1.24
CA LYS A 746 -4.62 3.17 -2.36
C LYS A 746 -3.94 3.48 -3.67
N VAL A 747 -4.44 2.86 -4.72
CA VAL A 747 -4.15 3.25 -6.10
C VAL A 747 -4.89 4.55 -6.38
N LEU A 748 -4.14 5.61 -6.62
CA LEU A 748 -4.69 6.86 -7.14
C LEU A 748 -4.62 6.78 -8.66
N LEU A 749 -5.80 6.65 -9.30
CA LEU A 749 -5.92 6.77 -10.73
C LEU A 749 -5.95 8.27 -11.04
N SER A 750 -4.87 8.80 -11.55
CA SER A 750 -4.84 10.18 -12.02
C SER A 750 -5.13 10.21 -13.52
N LYS A 751 -5.86 11.23 -13.95
CA LYS A 751 -5.98 11.52 -15.39
C LYS A 751 -4.60 11.86 -15.92
N SER A 752 -4.12 11.12 -16.89
CA SER A 752 -2.86 11.42 -17.56
C SER A 752 -2.98 12.72 -18.36
N ARG A 753 -1.88 13.43 -18.52
CA ARG A 753 -1.82 14.65 -19.31
C ARG A 753 -1.56 14.40 -20.81
N GLY A 754 -1.92 13.24 -21.35
CA GLY A 754 -1.83 12.93 -22.76
C GLY A 754 -1.01 11.69 -23.12
N ASN A 755 -1.15 11.24 -24.37
CA ASN A 755 -0.49 10.07 -24.96
C ASN A 755 0.99 10.32 -25.33
N GLU A 756 1.68 11.22 -24.65
CA GLU A 756 3.06 11.53 -25.00
C GLU A 756 4.01 10.41 -24.53
N PRO A 757 4.89 9.91 -25.44
CA PRO A 757 5.82 8.85 -25.09
C PRO A 757 6.91 9.31 -24.11
N PHE A 758 7.19 10.60 -24.09
CA PHE A 758 8.22 11.23 -23.27
C PHE A 758 7.79 12.61 -22.82
N ARG A 759 8.13 12.95 -21.60
CA ARG A 759 7.96 14.29 -21.04
C ARG A 759 9.04 14.58 -20.02
N MET A 760 9.54 15.79 -20.00
CA MET A 760 10.44 16.30 -18.99
C MET A 760 9.87 17.59 -18.42
N THR A 761 9.56 17.60 -17.13
CA THR A 761 8.98 18.74 -16.44
C THR A 761 9.72 19.01 -15.13
N GLY A 762 9.50 20.19 -14.55
CA GLY A 762 10.07 20.56 -13.26
C GLY A 762 8.98 20.95 -12.28
N THR A 763 9.09 20.40 -11.06
CA THR A 763 8.19 20.70 -9.96
C THR A 763 8.96 20.96 -8.68
N ASN A 764 8.34 21.68 -7.72
CA ASN A 764 8.93 21.85 -6.40
C ASN A 764 8.43 20.75 -5.45
N VAL A 765 9.22 19.69 -5.32
CA VAL A 765 8.86 18.54 -4.48
C VAL A 765 9.31 18.74 -3.05
N LYS A 766 8.41 18.50 -2.10
CA LYS A 766 8.72 18.48 -0.67
C LYS A 766 9.23 17.10 -0.26
N VAL A 767 10.51 17.00 0.05
CA VAL A 767 11.11 15.80 0.61
C VAL A 767 11.42 16.06 2.08
N GLY A 768 10.77 15.35 2.98
CA GLY A 768 10.90 15.64 4.41
C GLY A 768 10.36 17.03 4.77
N LEU A 769 11.24 17.86 5.32
CA LEU A 769 10.89 19.22 5.75
C LEU A 769 11.23 20.29 4.69
N ARG A 770 11.95 19.94 3.63
CA ARG A 770 12.50 20.87 2.64
C ARG A 770 11.85 20.73 1.27
N LYS A 771 11.80 21.84 0.52
CA LYS A 771 11.33 21.85 -0.88
C LYS A 771 12.53 21.96 -1.82
N TYR A 772 12.53 21.13 -2.87
CA TYR A 772 13.59 21.07 -3.87
C TYR A 772 13.03 21.27 -5.27
N PRO A 773 13.62 22.12 -6.11
CA PRO A 773 13.35 22.10 -7.53
C PRO A 773 13.78 20.73 -8.08
N THR A 774 12.83 19.99 -8.61
CA THR A 774 13.00 18.59 -9.00
C THR A 774 12.76 18.44 -10.48
N VAL A 775 13.66 17.73 -11.16
CA VAL A 775 13.46 17.29 -12.53
C VAL A 775 12.60 16.02 -12.49
N HIS A 776 11.52 16.02 -13.23
CA HIS A 776 10.68 14.85 -13.43
C HIS A 776 10.79 14.39 -14.88
N ILE A 777 11.35 13.20 -15.08
CA ILE A 777 11.51 12.55 -16.39
C ILE A 777 10.49 11.42 -16.47
N MET A 778 9.54 11.56 -17.37
CA MET A 778 8.49 10.60 -17.64
C MET A 778 8.71 9.95 -19.00
N THR A 779 8.67 8.61 -19.06
CA THR A 779 8.80 7.86 -20.30
C THR A 779 7.85 6.69 -20.30
N ASN A 780 6.87 6.74 -21.20
CA ASN A 780 5.85 5.71 -21.33
C ASN A 780 6.17 4.78 -22.50
N SER A 781 6.31 3.49 -22.23
CA SER A 781 6.51 2.48 -23.26
C SER A 781 6.09 1.10 -22.76
N TYR A 782 5.55 0.28 -23.63
CA TYR A 782 5.12 -1.07 -23.33
C TYR A 782 5.91 -2.08 -24.17
N PRO A 783 6.32 -3.26 -23.63
CA PRO A 783 7.14 -4.20 -24.35
C PRO A 783 6.32 -5.16 -25.23
N ALA A 784 5.73 -4.66 -26.28
CA ALA A 784 5.03 -5.44 -27.29
C ALA A 784 5.00 -4.71 -28.63
N SER A 785 4.78 -5.44 -29.72
CA SER A 785 4.42 -4.90 -31.03
C SER A 785 2.90 -4.81 -31.20
N GLN A 786 2.16 -5.77 -30.65
CA GLN A 786 0.71 -5.80 -30.58
C GLN A 786 0.28 -6.31 -29.20
N LEU A 787 -0.81 -5.81 -28.68
CA LEU A 787 -1.32 -6.17 -27.36
C LEU A 787 -2.81 -6.49 -27.42
N THR A 788 -3.14 -7.73 -27.04
CA THR A 788 -4.52 -8.16 -26.76
C THR A 788 -4.70 -8.31 -25.26
N ILE A 789 -5.75 -7.70 -24.71
CA ILE A 789 -6.12 -7.86 -23.30
C ILE A 789 -7.43 -8.62 -23.22
N GLU A 790 -7.45 -9.63 -22.38
CA GLU A 790 -8.60 -10.46 -22.14
C GLU A 790 -8.96 -10.45 -20.65
N TYR A 791 -10.20 -10.18 -20.35
CA TYR A 791 -10.76 -10.22 -19.01
C TYR A 791 -11.71 -11.41 -18.90
N SER A 792 -11.25 -12.45 -18.22
CA SER A 792 -12.04 -13.65 -17.94
C SER A 792 -12.67 -13.51 -16.56
N MET A 793 -13.98 -13.30 -16.51
CA MET A 793 -14.73 -13.11 -15.29
C MET A 793 -15.56 -14.34 -14.98
N GLN A 794 -15.51 -14.82 -13.75
CA GLN A 794 -16.32 -15.94 -13.30
C GLN A 794 -17.00 -15.63 -11.97
N LEU A 795 -18.30 -15.92 -11.91
CA LEU A 795 -19.10 -15.87 -10.70
C LEU A 795 -19.56 -17.29 -10.36
N ALA A 796 -18.92 -17.90 -9.36
CA ALA A 796 -19.22 -19.26 -8.95
C ALA A 796 -20.33 -19.29 -7.90
N LYS A 797 -21.32 -20.17 -8.07
CA LYS A 797 -22.34 -20.43 -7.08
C LYS A 797 -21.79 -21.39 -6.03
N VAL A 798 -21.81 -20.96 -4.77
CA VAL A 798 -21.36 -21.76 -3.64
C VAL A 798 -22.54 -22.14 -2.76
N THR A 799 -22.76 -23.43 -2.61
CA THR A 799 -23.80 -23.98 -1.74
C THR A 799 -23.11 -24.76 -0.61
N PRO A 800 -23.29 -24.38 0.68
CA PRO A 800 -22.73 -25.14 1.79
C PRO A 800 -23.35 -26.53 1.88
N GLY A 801 -22.57 -27.56 1.66
CA GLY A 801 -22.99 -28.96 1.75
C GLY A 801 -22.59 -29.62 3.08
N LEU A 802 -22.58 -30.96 3.10
CA LEU A 802 -22.07 -31.74 4.22
C LEU A 802 -20.56 -32.00 4.06
N ALA A 803 -19.80 -31.80 5.11
CA ALA A 803 -18.39 -32.18 5.17
C ALA A 803 -18.24 -33.71 5.25
N LYS A 804 -17.03 -34.23 5.01
CA LYS A 804 -16.74 -35.67 5.06
C LYS A 804 -17.08 -36.34 6.41
N ASP A 805 -17.18 -35.57 7.46
CA ASP A 805 -17.55 -35.99 8.81
C ASP A 805 -19.08 -35.93 9.08
N GLY A 806 -19.90 -35.69 8.04
CA GLY A 806 -21.36 -35.57 8.13
C GLY A 806 -21.87 -34.28 8.76
N ARG A 807 -21.00 -33.35 9.13
CA ARG A 807 -21.40 -32.04 9.66
C ARG A 807 -21.64 -31.05 8.52
N LYS A 808 -22.56 -30.10 8.73
CA LYS A 808 -22.79 -29.03 7.78
C LYS A 808 -21.51 -28.18 7.62
N GLN A 809 -21.09 -27.98 6.37
CA GLN A 809 -19.93 -27.15 6.07
C GLN A 809 -20.17 -25.70 6.53
N THR A 810 -19.16 -25.07 7.04
CA THR A 810 -19.18 -23.63 7.24
C THR A 810 -19.10 -22.93 5.87
N ILE A 811 -19.67 -21.74 5.75
CA ILE A 811 -19.61 -20.92 4.52
C ILE A 811 -18.16 -20.79 4.01
N ARG A 812 -17.20 -20.60 4.92
CA ARG A 812 -15.78 -20.51 4.57
C ARG A 812 -15.22 -21.82 3.99
N GLN A 813 -15.64 -22.96 4.51
CA GLN A 813 -15.24 -24.27 3.98
C GLN A 813 -15.86 -24.51 2.60
N ALA A 814 -17.13 -24.15 2.42
CA ALA A 814 -17.81 -24.26 1.15
C ALA A 814 -17.19 -23.35 0.08
N ILE A 815 -16.90 -22.08 0.43
CA ILE A 815 -16.20 -21.15 -0.47
C ILE A 815 -14.83 -21.71 -0.86
N ARG A 816 -14.03 -22.18 0.10
CA ARG A 816 -12.72 -22.76 -0.20
C ARG A 816 -12.82 -23.98 -1.07
N GLY A 817 -13.71 -24.93 -0.75
CA GLY A 817 -13.85 -26.15 -1.52
C GLY A 817 -14.30 -25.91 -2.96
N THR A 818 -15.27 -25.02 -3.18
CA THR A 818 -15.81 -24.76 -4.52
C THR A 818 -14.96 -23.77 -5.31
N LEU A 819 -14.66 -22.62 -4.71
CA LEU A 819 -13.95 -21.55 -5.42
C LEU A 819 -12.50 -21.90 -5.73
N ASP A 820 -11.80 -22.55 -4.81
CA ASP A 820 -10.41 -22.97 -5.04
C ASP A 820 -10.31 -24.04 -6.14
N ALA A 821 -11.27 -24.97 -6.20
CA ALA A 821 -11.34 -25.97 -7.26
C ALA A 821 -11.66 -25.32 -8.63
N GLU A 822 -12.60 -24.39 -8.68
CA GLU A 822 -12.95 -23.66 -9.90
C GLU A 822 -11.79 -22.77 -10.37
N ASN A 823 -11.12 -22.08 -9.46
CA ASN A 823 -9.92 -21.28 -9.77
C ASN A 823 -8.81 -22.15 -10.38
N LEU A 824 -8.57 -23.32 -9.81
CA LEU A 824 -7.60 -24.27 -10.32
C LEU A 824 -7.96 -24.78 -11.73
N ASN A 825 -9.23 -25.09 -11.95
CA ASN A 825 -9.75 -25.49 -13.26
C ASN A 825 -9.57 -24.38 -14.31
N ASN A 826 -9.92 -23.14 -13.96
CA ASN A 826 -9.81 -22.00 -14.87
C ASN A 826 -8.36 -21.69 -15.19
N ALA A 827 -7.49 -21.67 -14.19
CA ALA A 827 -6.05 -21.48 -14.39
C ALA A 827 -5.47 -22.55 -15.34
N TYR A 828 -5.83 -23.81 -15.10
CA TYR A 828 -5.39 -24.92 -15.95
C TYR A 828 -5.92 -24.77 -17.39
N LYS A 829 -7.21 -24.45 -17.59
CA LYS A 829 -7.81 -24.23 -18.92
C LYS A 829 -7.14 -23.10 -19.68
N GLU A 830 -6.87 -21.97 -18.99
CA GLU A 830 -6.23 -20.81 -19.65
C GLU A 830 -4.79 -21.11 -20.07
N ILE A 831 -4.04 -21.85 -19.24
CA ILE A 831 -2.70 -22.31 -19.63
C ILE A 831 -2.80 -23.28 -20.80
N ALA A 832 -3.75 -24.22 -20.76
CA ALA A 832 -3.96 -25.17 -21.86
C ALA A 832 -4.33 -24.46 -23.17
N ASN A 833 -5.18 -23.45 -23.12
CA ASN A 833 -5.56 -22.62 -24.27
C ASN A 833 -4.35 -21.90 -24.84
N GLY A 834 -3.55 -21.22 -24.00
CA GLY A 834 -2.34 -20.54 -24.44
C GLY A 834 -1.34 -21.48 -25.11
N LEU A 835 -1.10 -22.65 -24.51
CA LEU A 835 -0.20 -23.65 -25.09
C LEU A 835 -0.72 -24.25 -26.41
N LYS A 836 -2.04 -24.41 -26.53
CA LYS A 836 -2.71 -24.90 -27.76
C LYS A 836 -2.68 -23.87 -28.89
N GLU A 837 -2.79 -22.58 -28.56
CA GLU A 837 -2.69 -21.47 -29.50
C GLU A 837 -1.25 -21.14 -29.89
N GLY A 838 -0.28 -21.88 -29.37
CA GLY A 838 1.13 -21.80 -29.79
C GLY A 838 1.98 -20.87 -28.96
N ALA A 839 1.57 -20.57 -27.72
CA ALA A 839 2.39 -19.77 -26.81
C ALA A 839 3.79 -20.37 -26.65
N GLU A 840 4.83 -19.59 -26.95
CA GLU A 840 6.22 -20.01 -26.80
C GLU A 840 6.63 -20.04 -25.33
N GLN A 841 6.22 -19.02 -24.58
CA GLN A 841 6.47 -18.93 -23.13
C GLN A 841 5.34 -18.20 -22.45
N LEU A 842 4.80 -18.80 -21.38
CA LEU A 842 3.66 -18.33 -20.63
C LEU A 842 4.04 -18.00 -19.18
N ILE A 843 3.59 -16.87 -18.69
CA ILE A 843 3.64 -16.50 -17.27
C ILE A 843 2.24 -16.66 -16.67
N PHE A 844 2.15 -17.39 -15.57
CA PHE A 844 0.97 -17.46 -14.73
C PHE A 844 1.26 -16.86 -13.35
N PHE A 845 0.48 -15.86 -12.98
CA PHE A 845 0.66 -15.11 -11.74
C PHE A 845 -0.48 -15.36 -10.76
N ALA A 846 -0.13 -15.76 -9.53
CA ALA A 846 -1.05 -15.83 -8.40
C ALA A 846 -0.30 -15.58 -7.09
N GLN A 847 -0.98 -15.00 -6.09
CA GLN A 847 -0.36 -14.71 -4.78
C GLN A 847 -0.22 -15.93 -3.87
N ASP A 848 -1.03 -16.96 -4.09
CA ASP A 848 -1.06 -18.17 -3.25
C ASP A 848 -0.07 -19.24 -3.75
N LYS A 849 0.93 -19.54 -2.92
CA LYS A 849 1.96 -20.55 -3.23
C LYS A 849 1.44 -21.99 -3.23
N ALA A 850 0.50 -22.29 -2.33
CA ALA A 850 -0.10 -23.63 -2.27
C ALA A 850 -0.88 -23.89 -3.57
N PHE A 851 -1.60 -22.89 -4.04
CA PHE A 851 -2.29 -22.91 -5.32
C PHE A 851 -1.31 -23.13 -6.50
N LEU A 852 -0.20 -22.39 -6.56
CA LEU A 852 0.79 -22.56 -7.62
C LEU A 852 1.40 -23.97 -7.64
N ARG A 853 1.63 -24.58 -6.47
CA ARG A 853 2.13 -25.96 -6.37
C ARG A 853 1.09 -26.96 -6.86
N GLN A 854 -0.18 -26.80 -6.48
CA GLN A 854 -1.27 -27.65 -6.98
C GLN A 854 -1.44 -27.51 -8.50
N LEU A 855 -1.37 -26.29 -9.01
CA LEU A 855 -1.42 -26.02 -10.44
C LEU A 855 -0.25 -26.68 -11.16
N ARG A 856 0.96 -26.58 -10.61
CA ARG A 856 2.15 -27.27 -11.18
C ARG A 856 1.94 -28.78 -11.23
N SER A 857 1.54 -29.41 -10.12
CA SER A 857 1.28 -30.85 -10.10
C SER A 857 0.26 -31.25 -11.18
N ARG A 858 -0.80 -30.48 -11.34
CA ARG A 858 -1.81 -30.76 -12.36
C ARG A 858 -1.30 -30.59 -13.80
N LEU A 859 -0.38 -29.64 -14.03
CA LEU A 859 0.20 -29.42 -15.36
C LEU A 859 1.16 -30.53 -15.80
N ILE A 860 1.83 -31.21 -14.84
CA ILE A 860 2.90 -32.17 -15.11
C ILE A 860 2.54 -33.62 -14.74
N GLU A 861 1.49 -33.83 -13.96
CA GLU A 861 1.10 -35.14 -13.42
C GLU A 861 -0.29 -35.57 -13.94
N GLY A 862 -0.48 -36.88 -14.17
CA GLY A 862 -1.77 -37.43 -14.55
C GLY A 862 -1.97 -37.63 -16.07
N LYS A 863 -3.20 -38.11 -16.42
CA LYS A 863 -3.57 -38.36 -17.82
C LYS A 863 -3.71 -37.09 -18.66
N ASP A 864 -3.99 -35.95 -18.00
CA ASP A 864 -4.21 -34.66 -18.64
C ASP A 864 -2.99 -33.74 -18.50
N ALA A 865 -1.78 -34.29 -18.29
CA ALA A 865 -0.56 -33.52 -18.17
C ALA A 865 -0.28 -32.76 -19.49
N LEU A 866 -0.08 -31.43 -19.40
CA LEU A 866 0.14 -30.55 -20.54
C LEU A 866 1.63 -30.32 -20.84
N CYS A 867 2.47 -30.48 -19.82
CA CYS A 867 3.87 -30.15 -19.87
C CYS A 867 4.73 -31.22 -19.20
N LYS A 868 6.00 -31.31 -19.60
CA LYS A 868 7.00 -32.07 -18.83
C LYS A 868 7.42 -31.27 -17.59
N SER A 869 7.95 -31.96 -16.57
CA SER A 869 8.43 -31.30 -15.34
C SER A 869 9.52 -30.27 -15.60
N GLU A 870 10.33 -30.48 -16.64
CA GLU A 870 11.39 -29.57 -17.06
C GLU A 870 10.89 -28.28 -17.70
N ASP A 871 9.67 -28.28 -18.27
CA ASP A 871 9.06 -27.13 -18.94
C ASP A 871 8.44 -26.12 -17.97
N VAL A 872 8.13 -26.54 -16.73
CA VAL A 872 7.39 -25.72 -15.77
C VAL A 872 8.28 -25.33 -14.59
N ALA A 873 8.41 -24.04 -14.35
CA ALA A 873 9.14 -23.50 -13.20
C ALA A 873 8.20 -22.71 -12.27
N ILE A 874 8.41 -22.85 -10.95
CA ILE A 874 7.78 -21.97 -9.95
C ILE A 874 8.80 -20.91 -9.55
N LEU A 875 8.38 -19.66 -9.45
CA LEU A 875 9.16 -18.55 -8.93
C LEU A 875 8.42 -17.88 -7.77
N ASP A 876 8.76 -18.28 -6.58
CA ASP A 876 8.29 -17.68 -5.35
C ASP A 876 9.46 -17.40 -4.39
N HIS A 877 9.19 -16.85 -3.19
CA HIS A 877 10.27 -16.55 -2.24
C HIS A 877 10.84 -17.79 -1.53
N SER A 878 10.23 -18.96 -1.69
CA SER A 878 10.73 -20.21 -1.09
C SER A 878 11.86 -20.84 -1.92
N ILE A 879 12.06 -20.35 -3.16
CA ILE A 879 13.19 -20.78 -3.99
C ILE A 879 14.47 -20.13 -3.48
N LEU A 880 15.50 -20.92 -3.42
CA LEU A 880 16.78 -20.44 -2.94
C LEU A 880 17.40 -19.42 -3.90
N PRO A 881 18.14 -18.44 -3.41
CA PRO A 881 18.68 -17.36 -4.25
C PRO A 881 19.49 -17.85 -5.44
N HIS A 882 20.31 -18.90 -5.27
CA HIS A 882 21.10 -19.46 -6.36
C HIS A 882 20.25 -20.25 -7.37
N GLU A 883 19.27 -21.05 -6.93
CA GLU A 883 18.33 -21.74 -7.84
C GLU A 883 17.54 -20.71 -8.65
N ARG A 884 17.16 -19.61 -8.01
CA ARG A 884 16.49 -18.51 -8.68
C ARG A 884 17.39 -17.85 -9.73
N LEU A 885 18.66 -17.59 -9.42
CA LEU A 885 19.63 -17.04 -10.36
C LEU A 885 19.81 -17.96 -11.56
N GLU A 886 19.88 -19.28 -11.34
CA GLU A 886 19.98 -20.25 -12.44
C GLU A 886 18.71 -20.29 -13.30
N LEU A 887 17.51 -20.23 -12.68
CA LEU A 887 16.25 -20.22 -13.42
C LEU A 887 16.05 -18.97 -14.28
N VAL A 888 16.64 -17.84 -13.89
CA VAL A 888 16.49 -16.57 -14.63
C VAL A 888 17.62 -16.31 -15.62
N LYS A 889 18.70 -17.12 -15.63
CA LYS A 889 19.71 -17.08 -16.68
C LYS A 889 19.09 -17.38 -18.04
N GLU A 890 19.48 -16.64 -19.05
CA GLU A 890 18.94 -16.73 -20.42
C GLU A 890 18.81 -18.19 -20.90
N ASN A 891 19.89 -18.96 -20.85
CA ASN A 891 19.92 -20.34 -21.31
C ASN A 891 18.95 -21.30 -20.60
N THR A 892 18.56 -21.01 -19.33
CA THR A 892 17.61 -21.83 -18.57
C THR A 892 16.22 -21.26 -18.71
N ARG A 893 16.09 -19.94 -18.57
CA ARG A 893 14.85 -19.20 -18.65
C ARG A 893 14.14 -19.41 -19.99
N ASP A 894 14.87 -19.27 -21.10
CA ASP A 894 14.28 -19.28 -22.43
C ASP A 894 13.88 -20.69 -22.91
N LYS A 895 14.34 -21.75 -22.19
CA LYS A 895 13.90 -23.13 -22.37
C LYS A 895 12.60 -23.49 -21.66
N LYS A 896 12.20 -22.72 -20.63
CA LYS A 896 10.96 -22.98 -19.90
C LYS A 896 9.76 -22.51 -20.71
N ARG A 897 8.70 -23.31 -20.73
CA ARG A 897 7.44 -22.98 -21.41
C ARG A 897 6.46 -22.27 -20.48
N VAL A 898 6.44 -22.62 -19.18
CA VAL A 898 5.49 -22.07 -18.21
C VAL A 898 6.22 -21.63 -16.93
N PHE A 899 6.05 -20.36 -16.56
CA PHE A 899 6.46 -19.83 -15.28
C PHE A 899 5.24 -19.58 -14.38
N LEU A 900 5.19 -20.26 -13.26
CA LEU A 900 4.20 -20.02 -12.20
C LEU A 900 4.84 -19.12 -11.15
N MET A 901 4.30 -17.92 -10.88
CA MET A 901 4.99 -16.98 -10.02
C MET A 901 4.09 -16.18 -9.09
N THR A 902 4.65 -15.82 -7.93
CA THR A 902 4.09 -14.82 -7.02
C THR A 902 4.69 -13.45 -7.29
N SER A 903 4.15 -12.39 -6.69
CA SER A 903 4.72 -11.03 -6.78
C SER A 903 6.19 -11.01 -6.37
N SER A 904 6.55 -11.73 -5.31
CA SER A 904 7.94 -11.82 -4.86
C SER A 904 8.83 -12.56 -5.85
N GLY A 905 8.31 -13.52 -6.60
CA GLY A 905 9.01 -14.22 -7.69
C GLY A 905 9.17 -13.39 -8.94
N ALA A 906 8.11 -12.66 -9.30
CA ALA A 906 8.05 -11.89 -10.54
C ALA A 906 8.93 -10.64 -10.55
N ARG A 907 9.14 -9.98 -9.41
CA ARG A 907 9.84 -8.68 -9.35
C ARG A 907 11.33 -8.80 -9.68
N GLY A 908 11.87 -7.86 -10.44
CA GLY A 908 13.29 -7.75 -10.79
C GLY A 908 13.79 -8.72 -11.84
N VAL A 909 12.92 -9.55 -12.43
CA VAL A 909 13.27 -10.49 -13.49
C VAL A 909 12.51 -10.14 -14.76
N SER A 910 13.16 -10.26 -15.91
CA SER A 910 12.55 -10.07 -17.24
C SER A 910 12.42 -11.40 -17.98
N PHE A 911 11.33 -11.56 -18.71
CA PHE A 911 10.98 -12.74 -19.49
C PHE A 911 10.67 -12.33 -20.93
N PRO A 912 11.70 -11.95 -21.72
CA PRO A 912 11.51 -11.35 -23.03
C PRO A 912 10.86 -12.31 -24.05
N LYS A 913 11.02 -13.61 -23.86
CA LYS A 913 10.42 -14.64 -24.71
C LYS A 913 8.91 -14.82 -24.46
N THR A 914 8.40 -14.34 -23.31
CA THR A 914 6.99 -14.51 -22.94
C THR A 914 6.06 -13.76 -23.90
N ASP A 915 5.08 -14.45 -24.43
CA ASP A 915 4.00 -13.92 -25.28
C ASP A 915 2.64 -13.94 -24.58
N TRP A 916 2.43 -14.79 -23.58
CA TRP A 916 1.21 -14.85 -22.77
C TRP A 916 1.47 -14.58 -21.30
N ILE A 917 0.67 -13.68 -20.74
CA ILE A 917 0.68 -13.36 -19.32
C ILE A 917 -0.72 -13.55 -18.77
N ILE A 918 -0.88 -14.50 -17.85
CA ILE A 918 -2.14 -14.79 -17.17
C ILE A 918 -2.01 -14.36 -15.72
N ALA A 919 -2.89 -13.49 -15.24
CA ALA A 919 -2.89 -13.00 -13.87
C ALA A 919 -4.21 -13.27 -13.16
N THR A 920 -4.15 -13.90 -12.00
CA THR A 920 -5.31 -13.99 -11.12
C THR A 920 -5.44 -12.72 -10.29
N ILE A 921 -6.62 -12.13 -10.31
CA ILE A 921 -6.94 -10.94 -9.53
C ILE A 921 -7.53 -11.39 -8.19
N PRO A 922 -6.87 -11.13 -7.05
CA PRO A 922 -7.38 -11.56 -5.76
C PRO A 922 -8.64 -10.78 -5.36
N ARG A 923 -9.53 -11.45 -4.65
CA ARG A 923 -10.79 -10.89 -4.14
C ARG A 923 -10.55 -9.81 -3.07
N PHE A 924 -9.48 -9.93 -2.31
CA PHE A 924 -9.13 -9.04 -1.21
C PHE A 924 -7.83 -8.29 -1.50
N ASN A 925 -7.69 -7.07 -0.99
CA ASN A 925 -6.56 -6.18 -1.26
C ASN A 925 -6.37 -5.88 -2.76
N ILE A 926 -7.47 -5.55 -3.42
CA ILE A 926 -7.51 -5.31 -4.88
C ILE A 926 -6.52 -4.21 -5.28
N GLU A 927 -6.40 -3.16 -4.49
CA GLU A 927 -5.48 -2.05 -4.75
C GLU A 927 -4.02 -2.52 -4.85
N SER A 928 -3.58 -3.35 -3.89
CA SER A 928 -2.24 -3.95 -3.93
C SER A 928 -2.06 -4.86 -5.16
N ALA A 929 -3.08 -5.64 -5.47
CA ALA A 929 -3.07 -6.54 -6.63
C ALA A 929 -3.00 -5.79 -7.97
N LEU A 930 -3.72 -4.68 -8.12
CA LEU A 930 -3.66 -3.84 -9.31
C LEU A 930 -2.25 -3.29 -9.55
N MET A 931 -1.56 -2.87 -8.48
CA MET A 931 -0.17 -2.42 -8.59
C MET A 931 0.78 -3.55 -9.00
N GLU A 932 0.58 -4.75 -8.48
CA GLU A 932 1.40 -5.90 -8.84
C GLU A 932 1.15 -6.37 -10.27
N VAL A 933 -0.10 -6.40 -10.72
CA VAL A 933 -0.46 -6.68 -12.11
C VAL A 933 0.13 -5.61 -13.02
N ALA A 934 0.04 -4.34 -12.66
CA ALA A 934 0.64 -3.24 -13.41
C ALA A 934 2.17 -3.37 -13.55
N GLN A 935 2.85 -3.99 -12.60
CA GLN A 935 4.28 -4.31 -12.72
C GLN A 935 4.55 -5.58 -13.54
N LEU A 936 3.66 -6.57 -13.42
CA LEU A 936 3.79 -7.86 -14.10
C LEU A 936 3.74 -7.71 -15.62
N ILE A 937 2.83 -6.88 -16.14
CA ILE A 937 2.63 -6.70 -17.58
C ILE A 937 3.87 -6.20 -18.32
N TYR A 938 4.84 -5.61 -17.61
CA TYR A 938 6.12 -5.15 -18.18
C TYR A 938 7.24 -6.19 -18.18
N ARG A 939 7.01 -7.41 -17.69
CA ARG A 939 8.07 -8.43 -17.56
C ARG A 939 8.57 -8.97 -18.88
N GLY A 940 7.87 -8.69 -19.98
CA GLY A 940 8.28 -9.08 -21.31
C GLY A 940 9.48 -8.35 -21.91
N ARG A 941 10.11 -7.40 -21.20
CA ARG A 941 11.27 -6.65 -21.71
C ARG A 941 12.56 -7.45 -21.70
N GLY A 942 13.52 -7.02 -22.52
CA GLY A 942 14.87 -7.57 -22.60
C GLY A 942 15.13 -8.27 -23.93
N MET A 943 16.26 -8.96 -23.98
CA MET A 943 16.66 -9.74 -25.15
C MET A 943 16.52 -11.23 -24.85
N TYR A 944 16.23 -12.01 -25.83
CA TYR A 944 16.24 -13.48 -25.80
C TYR A 944 16.82 -14.03 -27.10
N THR A 945 17.33 -15.24 -27.01
CA THR A 945 17.80 -15.94 -28.21
C THR A 945 16.61 -16.63 -28.87
N ASP A 946 16.30 -16.24 -30.10
CA ASP A 946 15.27 -16.88 -30.89
C ASP A 946 15.69 -18.33 -31.23
N SER A 947 14.78 -19.28 -30.99
CA SER A 947 15.10 -20.71 -31.10
C SER A 947 15.25 -21.21 -32.55
N GLU A 948 14.69 -20.49 -33.52
CA GLU A 948 14.72 -20.85 -34.93
C GLU A 948 15.92 -20.23 -35.62
N THR A 949 16.17 -18.95 -35.36
CA THR A 949 17.23 -18.20 -36.06
C THR A 949 18.55 -18.14 -35.29
N GLY A 950 18.59 -18.46 -34.00
CA GLY A 950 19.75 -18.32 -33.13
C GLY A 950 20.17 -16.87 -32.87
N LEU A 951 19.40 -15.89 -33.34
CA LEU A 951 19.70 -14.46 -33.18
C LEU A 951 19.13 -13.88 -31.89
N GLN A 952 19.77 -12.85 -31.38
CA GLN A 952 19.29 -12.06 -30.25
C GLN A 952 18.15 -11.15 -30.71
N VAL A 953 16.94 -11.38 -30.18
CA VAL A 953 15.73 -10.64 -30.53
C VAL A 953 15.19 -9.90 -29.28
N SER A 954 14.66 -8.71 -29.50
CA SER A 954 14.03 -7.93 -28.41
C SER A 954 12.63 -8.47 -28.11
N GLY A 955 12.36 -8.65 -26.82
CA GLY A 955 11.02 -8.98 -26.33
C GLY A 955 9.97 -7.90 -26.66
N ASP A 956 10.40 -6.66 -26.90
CA ASP A 956 9.51 -5.56 -27.30
C ASP A 956 8.88 -5.77 -28.69
N ASN A 957 9.43 -6.70 -29.50
CA ASN A 957 8.91 -7.00 -30.84
C ASN A 957 7.87 -8.13 -30.86
N LYS A 958 7.55 -8.70 -29.70
CA LYS A 958 6.55 -9.78 -29.61
C LYS A 958 5.13 -9.26 -29.56
N ASN A 959 4.22 -10.01 -30.17
CA ASN A 959 2.80 -9.89 -29.90
C ASN A 959 2.53 -10.47 -28.51
N ARG A 960 1.73 -9.79 -27.71
CA ARG A 960 1.43 -10.23 -26.34
C ARG A 960 -0.06 -10.32 -26.08
N ARG A 961 -0.42 -11.33 -25.28
CA ARG A 961 -1.76 -11.48 -24.73
C ARG A 961 -1.71 -11.42 -23.21
N LEU A 962 -2.54 -10.54 -22.63
CA LEU A 962 -2.72 -10.40 -21.20
C LEU A 962 -4.09 -10.97 -20.82
N VAL A 963 -4.14 -12.02 -20.01
CA VAL A 963 -5.38 -12.63 -19.55
C VAL A 963 -5.56 -12.34 -18.07
N MET A 964 -6.63 -11.64 -17.69
CA MET A 964 -6.97 -11.29 -16.34
C MET A 964 -8.08 -12.19 -15.82
N LEU A 965 -7.76 -13.09 -14.88
CA LEU A 965 -8.74 -13.99 -14.27
C LEU A 965 -9.36 -13.30 -13.06
N ILE A 966 -10.63 -12.97 -13.16
CA ILE A 966 -11.41 -12.28 -12.13
C ILE A 966 -12.48 -13.25 -11.62
N ASN A 967 -12.19 -13.93 -10.52
CA ASN A 967 -13.08 -14.95 -9.98
C ASN A 967 -13.71 -14.50 -8.67
N ASP A 968 -15.01 -14.67 -8.55
CA ASP A 968 -15.74 -14.42 -7.32
C ASP A 968 -16.84 -15.45 -7.12
N CYS A 969 -17.54 -15.41 -6.00
CA CYS A 969 -18.58 -16.35 -5.67
C CYS A 969 -19.80 -15.68 -5.08
N ILE A 970 -20.95 -16.34 -5.25
CA ILE A 970 -22.20 -16.01 -4.58
C ILE A 970 -22.68 -17.20 -3.75
N ILE A 971 -23.13 -16.94 -2.53
CA ILE A 971 -23.61 -17.98 -1.63
C ILE A 971 -25.10 -18.19 -1.86
N LYS A 972 -25.49 -19.43 -2.14
CA LYS A 972 -26.90 -19.87 -2.14
C LYS A 972 -27.15 -20.66 -0.87
N ASP A 973 -28.15 -20.26 -0.12
CA ASP A 973 -28.59 -21.01 1.07
C ASP A 973 -29.33 -22.29 0.67
N ASP A 974 -28.97 -23.41 1.30
CA ASP A 974 -29.39 -24.78 0.99
C ASP A 974 -30.77 -25.13 1.59
N ILE A 975 -31.70 -24.20 1.66
CA ILE A 975 -32.98 -24.52 2.24
C ILE A 975 -33.99 -24.76 1.11
N GLU A 976 -34.63 -25.93 1.13
CA GLU A 976 -35.65 -26.42 0.21
C GLU A 976 -36.89 -25.49 0.09
N ASP A 977 -36.96 -24.47 0.90
CA ASP A 977 -38.02 -23.43 0.85
C ASP A 977 -37.75 -22.40 -0.28
N ASN A 978 -38.35 -22.63 -1.41
CA ASN A 978 -38.39 -21.76 -2.58
C ASN A 978 -39.32 -20.55 -2.40
N THR A 979 -39.26 -19.87 -1.26
CA THR A 979 -40.09 -18.68 -1.03
C THR A 979 -39.65 -17.53 -1.95
N GLU A 980 -40.60 -16.72 -2.40
CA GLU A 980 -40.35 -15.54 -3.25
C GLU A 980 -39.32 -14.56 -2.59
N ASP A 981 -39.36 -14.43 -1.28
CA ASP A 981 -38.41 -13.54 -0.55
C ASP A 981 -36.96 -14.04 -0.65
N LYS A 982 -36.73 -15.35 -0.60
CA LYS A 982 -35.37 -15.92 -0.75
C LYS A 982 -34.85 -15.78 -2.18
N LYS A 983 -35.73 -15.93 -3.18
CA LYS A 983 -35.36 -15.67 -4.58
C LYS A 983 -35.00 -14.21 -4.78
N ARG A 984 -35.75 -13.28 -4.19
CA ARG A 984 -35.47 -11.83 -4.24
C ARG A 984 -34.13 -11.49 -3.56
N ASP A 985 -33.83 -12.09 -2.41
CA ASP A 985 -32.56 -11.86 -1.70
C ASP A 985 -31.37 -12.43 -2.48
N PHE A 986 -31.51 -13.61 -3.08
CA PHE A 986 -30.49 -14.17 -3.96
C PHE A 986 -30.26 -13.28 -5.19
N THR A 987 -31.30 -12.81 -5.85
CA THR A 987 -31.21 -11.90 -7.00
C THR A 987 -30.51 -10.59 -6.62
N ARG A 988 -30.80 -10.04 -5.43
CA ARG A 988 -30.15 -8.84 -4.91
C ARG A 988 -28.65 -9.07 -4.68
N ARG A 989 -28.28 -10.19 -4.04
CA ARG A 989 -26.87 -10.57 -3.83
C ARG A 989 -26.14 -10.76 -5.16
N TRP A 990 -26.80 -11.37 -6.11
CA TRP A 990 -26.27 -11.56 -7.46
C TRP A 990 -25.99 -10.24 -8.17
N LEU A 991 -26.97 -9.34 -8.25
CA LEU A 991 -26.81 -8.03 -8.89
C LEU A 991 -25.69 -7.22 -8.24
N ARG A 992 -25.61 -7.28 -6.91
CA ARG A 992 -24.52 -6.62 -6.18
C ARG A 992 -23.17 -7.19 -6.59
N GLN A 993 -23.01 -8.48 -6.55
CA GLN A 993 -21.75 -9.14 -6.87
C GLN A 993 -21.33 -8.92 -8.32
N SER A 994 -22.28 -8.95 -9.24
CA SER A 994 -22.02 -8.62 -10.65
C SER A 994 -21.61 -7.17 -10.83
N SER A 995 -22.23 -6.24 -10.09
CA SER A 995 -21.81 -4.82 -10.11
C SER A 995 -20.40 -4.61 -9.53
N ASP A 996 -20.06 -5.34 -8.48
CA ASP A 996 -18.70 -5.30 -7.90
C ASP A 996 -17.66 -5.82 -8.90
N LEU A 997 -17.96 -6.92 -9.60
CA LEU A 997 -17.10 -7.44 -10.66
C LEU A 997 -16.95 -6.48 -11.84
N LEU A 998 -18.01 -5.83 -12.28
CA LEU A 998 -17.95 -4.82 -13.34
C LEU A 998 -17.15 -3.59 -12.92
N THR A 999 -17.29 -3.15 -11.66
CA THR A 999 -16.49 -2.06 -11.12
C THR A 999 -15.02 -2.43 -11.11
N LEU A 1000 -14.69 -3.64 -10.67
CA LEU A 1000 -13.33 -4.16 -10.69
C LEU A 1000 -12.78 -4.23 -12.11
N LEU A 1001 -13.59 -4.69 -13.07
CA LEU A 1001 -13.23 -4.69 -14.49
C LEU A 1001 -12.89 -3.27 -14.98
N MET A 1002 -13.72 -2.28 -14.66
CA MET A 1002 -13.48 -0.89 -15.04
C MET A 1002 -12.21 -0.33 -14.41
N MET A 1003 -11.97 -0.60 -13.13
CA MET A 1003 -10.77 -0.16 -12.43
C MET A 1003 -9.51 -0.83 -13.01
N LEU A 1004 -9.56 -2.12 -13.26
CA LEU A 1004 -8.47 -2.89 -13.82
C LEU A 1004 -8.13 -2.40 -15.24
N ARG A 1005 -9.16 -2.25 -16.07
CA ARG A 1005 -9.03 -1.72 -17.43
C ARG A 1005 -8.41 -0.32 -17.41
N SER A 1006 -8.97 0.59 -16.61
CA SER A 1006 -8.43 1.96 -16.48
C SER A 1006 -6.97 1.93 -16.01
N THR A 1007 -6.62 1.12 -15.02
CA THR A 1007 -5.25 0.99 -14.51
C THR A 1007 -4.29 0.51 -15.61
N ILE A 1008 -4.69 -0.51 -16.37
CA ILE A 1008 -3.85 -1.08 -17.43
C ILE A 1008 -3.69 -0.07 -18.58
N HIS A 1009 -4.79 0.57 -19.03
CA HIS A 1009 -4.73 1.57 -20.09
C HIS A 1009 -3.86 2.76 -19.71
N THR A 1010 -4.03 3.31 -18.51
CA THR A 1010 -3.19 4.41 -18.02
C THR A 1010 -1.70 4.04 -18.04
N ARG A 1011 -1.37 2.78 -17.71
CA ARG A 1011 0.01 2.30 -17.73
C ARG A 1011 0.57 2.06 -19.12
N ILE A 1012 -0.24 1.64 -20.07
CA ILE A 1012 0.19 1.29 -21.42
C ILE A 1012 0.17 2.50 -22.34
N LYS A 1013 -0.95 3.24 -22.35
CA LYS A 1013 -1.16 4.42 -23.20
C LYS A 1013 -0.77 5.74 -22.54
N GLY A 1014 -0.65 5.78 -21.20
CA GLY A 1014 -0.53 7.04 -20.45
C GLY A 1014 -1.87 7.78 -20.30
N ASP A 1015 -2.98 7.23 -20.81
CA ASP A 1015 -4.31 7.81 -20.73
C ASP A 1015 -5.36 6.73 -20.40
N ALA A 1016 -6.38 7.09 -19.60
CA ALA A 1016 -7.39 6.14 -19.09
C ALA A 1016 -8.76 6.34 -19.75
#